data_ebe274af04c1cd4051830276b5005620
#
_entry.id   ebe274af04c1cd4051830276b5005620
#
_cell.length_a   1.000
_cell.length_b   1.000
_cell.length_c   1.000
_cell.angle_alpha   90.00
_cell.angle_beta   90.00
_cell.angle_gamma   90.00
#
_symmetry.space_group_name_H-M   'P 1'
#
loop_
_entity.id
_entity.type
_entity.pdbx_description
1 polymer ?
#
loop_
_entity_poly.entity_id
_entity_poly.type
_entity_poly.pdbx_seq_one_letter_code
_entity_poly.pdbx_strand_id
1 'polypeptide(L)'
;MTGKELDIQRGKLPAARIAITVLAAGYLGVCLVPCPLARAGAERGDSVQQTSESWPAYGGQPSQDHYSSLTQINRENVQNLRVAWTFDTGEKGSIESTPVIVGRMLYTYTPSLKVVALDAATGKLIWTFDSGNHEPDASRGVSYWTDGKESRLFAGMRNLLYALDPATGKPIESFGEGGYIDLRKGLRGDYKLQSIGLTSPGAIYKDVIIVGGRNPETHPAPPGDIRAFDVRTGALRWRFKTIPEPGEPGYETWPKDAWKTAGAANNWAGMAVDEKRGIVYVPTGSAVFDFYGGDRAGDDLFADCELALDAETGKLLWYFQGVHHDLWDRDFPAPPSLVTVKRDGKRVDAVAQTTKQGWMFLFDRSNGKPLFPIEERQVPQSTVPGEATSPTQPVPLLPEPFTRQAVDEKTLTNRTPEAHAEALEKLRTFAGGGQFMPGVLNKPTLEFPGVGGGAEWGGSAVDPNTGVIYINANQVAYTTTLVKNDLSAGVGIRTYRGQCAVCHGADRKGAPPAYPSLVGLFDRMTGPQVAAIIHQGRGRMSSFPNLEGTKLNALLEYLRTGADAGASRDSASNVGPSVPAVADEDSEDPDAIAGADLYTARCSLCHGAKREGTPPSVPALLGVGQRLNASQVTDLIHHGKGAMPPFPAIEDPELSSLLRFLGVRTEVAGADSGDAASEDPYTITGYTRFDDAEGFPAVAPPWGTLNAIDLNTGKYLWKIPLGEYPELAAKGMKNTGTENYGGPIVTAGGLVIIAATDFDRKIRAFNSRTGELLWEGSLPFSGVATPATYMVDGKQFIVIATNGSRDQRSSQGGVYVAFSLP
;
A
#
# COMPACT_ATOMS: atom_id res chain seq x y z
N MET A 1 50.46 10.58 -1.04
CA MET A 1 51.18 11.70 -0.33
C MET A 1 50.15 12.60 0.26
N THR A 2 50.26 12.79 1.58
CA THR A 2 49.60 13.76 2.47
C THR A 2 48.10 13.74 2.63
N GLY A 3 47.69 13.15 3.79
CA GLY A 3 46.36 13.30 4.37
C GLY A 3 46.12 14.72 4.88
N LYS A 4 44.86 15.08 4.94
CA LYS A 4 44.34 16.18 5.75
C LYS A 4 43.22 15.64 6.60
N GLU A 5 43.49 15.49 7.89
CA GLU A 5 42.53 15.38 8.95
C GLU A 5 41.70 16.67 9.04
N LEU A 6 40.39 16.54 9.11
CA LEU A 6 39.48 17.64 9.44
C LEU A 6 39.14 17.57 10.94
N ASP A 7 39.65 18.53 11.64
CA ASP A 7 39.51 18.78 13.07
C ASP A 7 38.10 19.36 13.35
N ILE A 8 37.28 18.65 14.11
CA ILE A 8 35.96 19.13 14.54
C ILE A 8 36.13 19.88 15.84
N GLN A 9 36.05 21.19 15.78
CA GLN A 9 36.07 22.07 16.97
C GLN A 9 34.80 21.86 17.82
N ARG A 10 35.01 21.37 19.04
CA ARG A 10 34.04 21.37 20.13
C ARG A 10 33.87 22.77 20.71
N GLY A 11 32.76 23.44 20.52
CA GLY A 11 32.39 24.66 21.21
C GLY A 11 32.01 24.36 22.68
N LYS A 12 32.76 24.91 23.61
CA LYS A 12 32.48 24.90 25.05
C LYS A 12 31.53 26.03 25.41
N LEU A 13 30.39 25.72 26.03
CA LEU A 13 29.55 26.68 26.75
C LEU A 13 29.97 26.74 28.22
N PRO A 14 29.95 27.90 28.88
CA PRO A 14 30.48 28.08 30.23
C PRO A 14 29.49 27.61 31.32
N ALA A 15 30.03 26.95 32.32
CA ALA A 15 29.32 26.52 33.53
C ALA A 15 29.10 27.69 34.50
N ALA A 16 27.86 27.98 34.85
CA ALA A 16 27.48 28.83 35.96
C ALA A 16 27.49 28.03 37.26
N ARG A 17 28.38 28.38 38.18
CA ARG A 17 28.41 27.86 39.56
C ARG A 17 27.37 28.58 40.40
N ILE A 18 26.45 27.87 41.00
CA ILE A 18 25.62 28.32 42.12
C ILE A 18 26.14 27.64 43.39
N ALA A 19 26.59 28.43 44.34
CA ALA A 19 27.03 28.00 45.65
C ALA A 19 25.82 27.85 46.58
N ILE A 20 25.65 26.68 47.19
CA ILE A 20 24.70 26.46 48.28
C ILE A 20 25.50 26.36 49.61
N THR A 21 25.23 27.31 50.50
CA THR A 21 25.75 27.39 51.87
C THR A 21 24.98 26.40 52.76
N VAL A 22 25.71 25.53 53.44
CA VAL A 22 25.20 24.65 54.49
C VAL A 22 25.27 25.36 55.80
N LEU A 23 24.15 25.43 56.56
CA LEU A 23 24.13 25.78 58.01
C LEU A 23 23.62 24.56 58.76
N ALA A 24 24.42 24.00 59.62
CA ALA A 24 24.12 22.94 60.58
C ALA A 24 23.80 23.53 61.96
N ALA A 25 22.76 22.98 62.57
CA ALA A 25 22.56 22.87 64.04
C ALA A 25 21.24 22.11 64.27
N GLY A 26 21.07 21.05 64.97
CA GLY A 26 21.62 20.51 66.18
C GLY A 26 20.46 20.23 67.15
N TYR A 27 20.45 19.00 67.69
CA TYR A 27 19.78 18.50 68.90
C TYR A 27 18.49 17.69 68.89
N LEU A 28 18.64 16.42 69.09
CA LEU A 28 18.07 15.42 70.02
C LEU A 28 16.58 15.50 70.41
N GLY A 29 15.92 14.37 70.29
CA GLY A 29 14.69 14.04 70.97
C GLY A 29 14.19 12.63 70.53
N VAL A 30 14.48 11.61 71.34
CA VAL A 30 14.02 10.22 71.17
C VAL A 30 12.57 10.12 71.64
N CYS A 31 11.68 9.62 70.79
CA CYS A 31 10.43 8.95 71.22
C CYS A 31 10.12 7.81 70.28
N LEU A 32 10.29 6.58 70.81
CA LEU A 32 9.86 5.34 70.13
C LEU A 32 8.35 5.17 70.32
N VAL A 33 7.61 5.22 69.18
CA VAL A 33 6.23 4.68 69.06
C VAL A 33 6.20 3.79 67.85
N PRO A 34 5.76 2.54 67.90
CA PRO A 34 5.66 1.70 66.75
C PRO A 34 4.43 2.08 65.91
N CYS A 35 4.67 2.61 64.71
CA CYS A 35 3.62 2.83 63.69
C CYS A 35 3.50 1.58 62.82
N PRO A 36 2.30 1.05 62.58
CA PRO A 36 2.13 -0.14 61.76
C PRO A 36 2.48 0.15 60.28
N LEU A 37 3.30 -0.70 59.70
CA LEU A 37 3.64 -0.73 58.26
C LEU A 37 2.34 -0.83 57.46
N ALA A 38 1.88 0.29 56.92
CA ALA A 38 0.93 0.32 55.82
C ALA A 38 1.72 -0.19 54.60
N ARG A 39 1.45 -1.42 54.17
CA ARG A 39 1.81 -1.91 52.83
C ARG A 39 1.09 -1.00 51.84
N ALA A 40 1.91 -0.14 51.17
CA ALA A 40 1.49 0.45 49.93
C ALA A 40 1.30 -0.71 48.91
N GLY A 41 0.06 -1.07 48.68
CA GLY A 41 -0.31 -1.95 47.58
C GLY A 41 0.10 -1.25 46.31
N ALA A 42 1.15 -1.72 45.65
CA ALA A 42 1.35 -1.48 44.24
C ALA A 42 0.15 -2.11 43.55
N GLU A 43 -0.78 -1.29 43.08
CA GLU A 43 -1.73 -1.71 42.07
C GLU A 43 -0.91 -2.14 40.87
N ARG A 44 -0.64 -3.42 40.80
CA ARG A 44 -0.34 -4.07 39.52
C ARG A 44 -1.63 -3.94 38.72
N GLY A 45 -1.66 -3.00 37.77
CA GLY A 45 -2.52 -3.15 36.64
C GLY A 45 -2.22 -4.53 36.06
N ASP A 46 -3.15 -5.45 36.18
CA ASP A 46 -3.11 -6.72 35.47
C ASP A 46 -3.11 -6.38 33.98
N SER A 47 -1.90 -6.28 33.40
CA SER A 47 -1.75 -6.48 31.98
C SER A 47 -2.39 -7.85 31.72
N VAL A 48 -3.43 -7.91 30.92
CA VAL A 48 -3.96 -9.16 30.38
C VAL A 48 -2.77 -9.88 29.79
N GLN A 49 -2.31 -10.93 30.48
CA GLN A 49 -1.18 -11.72 30.07
C GLN A 49 -1.64 -12.40 28.77
N GLN A 50 -1.22 -11.86 27.63
CA GLN A 50 -1.44 -12.51 26.34
C GLN A 50 -0.83 -13.90 26.45
N THR A 51 -1.69 -14.90 26.46
CA THR A 51 -1.24 -16.29 26.60
C THR A 51 -0.42 -16.62 25.38
N SER A 52 0.68 -17.35 25.56
CA SER A 52 1.55 -17.87 24.49
C SER A 52 0.80 -18.71 23.44
N GLU A 53 -0.48 -18.92 23.63
CA GLU A 53 -1.40 -19.76 22.85
C GLU A 53 -2.14 -18.99 21.75
N SER A 54 -2.12 -17.66 21.76
CA SER A 54 -2.87 -16.79 20.83
C SER A 54 -1.97 -16.19 19.76
N TRP A 55 -2.61 -15.66 18.69
CA TRP A 55 -1.97 -14.85 17.64
C TRP A 55 -2.70 -13.50 17.57
N PRO A 56 -2.51 -12.60 18.58
CA PRO A 56 -3.40 -11.47 18.83
C PRO A 56 -3.14 -10.25 17.95
N ALA A 57 -2.07 -10.25 17.15
CA ALA A 57 -1.73 -9.16 16.24
C ALA A 57 -1.34 -9.70 14.85
N TYR A 58 -1.28 -8.83 13.86
CA TYR A 58 -0.93 -9.16 12.47
C TYR A 58 0.35 -9.99 12.36
N GLY A 59 1.44 -9.56 12.97
CA GLY A 59 2.73 -10.28 13.02
C GLY A 59 2.87 -11.18 14.26
N GLY A 60 1.77 -11.65 14.83
CA GLY A 60 1.74 -12.47 16.05
C GLY A 60 1.73 -11.64 17.33
N GLN A 61 2.66 -10.71 17.43
CA GLN A 61 2.80 -9.77 18.56
C GLN A 61 2.97 -8.34 18.02
N PRO A 62 2.79 -7.30 18.88
CA PRO A 62 3.08 -5.91 18.48
C PRO A 62 4.52 -5.69 17.98
N SER A 63 5.46 -6.55 18.39
CA SER A 63 6.87 -6.57 17.94
C SER A 63 7.09 -6.99 16.50
N GLN A 64 6.06 -7.51 15.82
CA GLN A 64 6.12 -8.00 14.43
C GLN A 64 7.26 -9.01 14.20
N ASP A 65 7.52 -9.86 15.18
CA ASP A 65 8.59 -10.86 15.12
C ASP A 65 8.17 -12.16 14.42
N HIS A 66 6.89 -12.34 14.13
CA HIS A 66 6.30 -13.54 13.52
C HIS A 66 6.72 -14.83 14.24
N TYR A 67 6.92 -14.75 15.57
CA TYR A 67 7.38 -15.84 16.41
C TYR A 67 6.24 -16.42 17.25
N SER A 68 6.27 -17.75 17.41
CA SER A 68 5.42 -18.46 18.38
C SER A 68 6.24 -19.32 19.32
N SER A 69 5.96 -19.24 20.62
CA SER A 69 6.57 -20.11 21.63
C SER A 69 6.00 -21.53 21.67
N LEU A 70 5.02 -21.84 20.82
CA LEU A 70 4.40 -23.17 20.73
C LEU A 70 5.38 -24.22 20.20
N THR A 71 5.31 -25.43 20.80
CA THR A 71 6.22 -26.55 20.51
C THR A 71 5.53 -27.87 20.21
N GLN A 72 4.20 -27.92 20.30
CA GLN A 72 3.45 -29.15 20.04
C GLN A 72 3.69 -29.66 18.60
N ILE A 73 3.67 -28.76 17.63
CA ILE A 73 4.13 -29.04 16.27
C ILE A 73 5.63 -28.69 16.22
N ASN A 74 6.46 -29.67 15.90
CA ASN A 74 7.92 -29.56 15.94
C ASN A 74 8.58 -30.39 14.84
N ARG A 75 9.92 -30.38 14.80
CA ARG A 75 10.70 -31.03 13.74
C ARG A 75 10.49 -32.55 13.66
N GLU A 76 10.17 -33.19 14.77
CA GLU A 76 10.04 -34.66 14.86
C GLU A 76 8.64 -35.13 14.40
N ASN A 77 7.62 -34.24 14.36
CA ASN A 77 6.23 -34.65 14.09
C ASN A 77 5.53 -33.87 12.97
N VAL A 78 6.15 -32.82 12.46
CA VAL A 78 5.53 -31.95 11.44
C VAL A 78 5.09 -32.70 10.18
N GLN A 79 5.76 -33.81 9.81
CA GLN A 79 5.37 -34.69 8.70
C GLN A 79 3.99 -35.32 8.87
N ASN A 80 3.46 -35.34 10.10
CA ASN A 80 2.15 -35.90 10.42
C ASN A 80 1.00 -34.88 10.29
N LEU A 81 1.28 -33.62 9.94
CA LEU A 81 0.25 -32.59 9.78
C LEU A 81 -0.82 -33.02 8.76
N ARG A 82 -2.07 -32.72 9.10
CA ARG A 82 -3.26 -32.95 8.25
C ARG A 82 -4.12 -31.72 8.28
N VAL A 83 -4.92 -31.53 7.24
CA VAL A 83 -5.96 -30.50 7.24
C VAL A 83 -6.94 -30.81 8.37
N ALA A 84 -7.08 -29.88 9.29
CA ALA A 84 -8.00 -29.97 10.43
C ALA A 84 -9.38 -29.44 10.04
N TRP A 85 -9.39 -28.28 9.38
CA TRP A 85 -10.62 -27.66 8.87
C TRP A 85 -10.32 -26.75 7.70
N THR A 86 -11.35 -26.44 6.93
CA THR A 86 -11.35 -25.43 5.87
C THR A 86 -12.55 -24.51 6.04
N PHE A 87 -12.38 -23.23 5.70
CA PHE A 87 -13.49 -22.29 5.57
C PHE A 87 -13.45 -21.69 4.18
N ASP A 88 -14.43 -22.02 3.35
CA ASP A 88 -14.62 -21.43 2.03
C ASP A 88 -15.50 -20.19 2.16
N THR A 89 -15.00 -19.05 1.73
CA THR A 89 -15.73 -17.78 1.76
C THR A 89 -16.85 -17.74 0.71
N GLY A 90 -16.83 -18.62 -0.29
CA GLY A 90 -17.71 -18.59 -1.45
C GLY A 90 -17.40 -17.46 -2.43
N GLU A 91 -16.34 -16.69 -2.19
CA GLU A 91 -15.95 -15.51 -2.96
C GLU A 91 -14.67 -15.77 -3.75
N LYS A 92 -14.46 -14.96 -4.81
CA LYS A 92 -13.25 -15.03 -5.64
C LYS A 92 -12.51 -13.70 -5.53
N GLY A 93 -11.20 -13.74 -5.35
CA GLY A 93 -10.36 -12.55 -5.29
C GLY A 93 -9.12 -12.75 -4.44
N SER A 94 -8.33 -11.68 -4.28
CA SER A 94 -7.12 -11.69 -3.45
C SER A 94 -7.48 -11.64 -1.97
N ILE A 95 -6.77 -12.44 -1.16
CA ILE A 95 -6.77 -12.34 0.30
C ILE A 95 -5.31 -12.28 0.75
N GLU A 96 -4.89 -11.14 1.26
CA GLU A 96 -3.54 -10.95 1.82
C GLU A 96 -3.55 -11.08 3.37
N SER A 97 -4.71 -11.43 3.94
CA SER A 97 -4.98 -11.33 5.37
C SER A 97 -4.34 -12.45 6.18
N THR A 98 -3.60 -12.06 7.21
CA THR A 98 -3.21 -12.95 8.32
C THR A 98 -4.31 -12.89 9.38
N PRO A 99 -4.90 -14.03 9.77
CA PRO A 99 -5.92 -14.03 10.83
C PRO A 99 -5.36 -13.60 12.18
N VAL A 100 -6.19 -12.88 12.95
CA VAL A 100 -5.96 -12.58 14.36
C VAL A 100 -6.75 -13.57 15.21
N ILE A 101 -6.07 -14.24 16.14
CA ILE A 101 -6.69 -15.25 16.99
C ILE A 101 -6.58 -14.84 18.45
N VAL A 102 -7.73 -14.73 19.12
CA VAL A 102 -7.81 -14.41 20.55
C VAL A 102 -8.74 -15.42 21.23
N GLY A 103 -8.18 -16.24 22.09
CA GLY A 103 -8.89 -17.36 22.70
C GLY A 103 -9.43 -18.32 21.62
N ARG A 104 -10.75 -18.51 21.57
CA ARG A 104 -11.43 -19.38 20.60
C ARG A 104 -11.89 -18.67 19.33
N MET A 105 -11.69 -17.37 19.23
CA MET A 105 -12.15 -16.57 18.10
C MET A 105 -11.03 -16.30 17.11
N LEU A 106 -11.28 -16.54 15.83
CA LEU A 106 -10.42 -16.20 14.71
C LEU A 106 -11.10 -15.13 13.88
N TYR A 107 -10.46 -13.98 13.70
CA TYR A 107 -10.97 -12.83 12.94
C TYR A 107 -10.15 -12.63 11.67
N THR A 108 -10.84 -12.41 10.55
CA THR A 108 -10.17 -12.23 9.27
C THR A 108 -11.11 -11.60 8.23
N TYR A 109 -10.62 -11.43 6.97
CA TYR A 109 -11.39 -10.88 5.86
C TYR A 109 -11.76 -11.93 4.83
N THR A 110 -12.84 -11.66 4.07
CA THR A 110 -13.11 -12.31 2.78
C THR A 110 -12.55 -11.47 1.62
N PRO A 111 -12.49 -12.00 0.38
CA PRO A 111 -12.05 -11.24 -0.80
C PRO A 111 -12.81 -9.94 -1.05
N SER A 112 -14.07 -9.83 -0.67
CA SER A 112 -14.89 -8.62 -0.79
C SER A 112 -14.85 -7.72 0.46
N LEU A 113 -13.81 -7.85 1.28
CA LEU A 113 -13.58 -7.08 2.50
C LEU A 113 -14.66 -7.23 3.59
N LYS A 114 -15.47 -8.31 3.59
CA LYS A 114 -16.26 -8.61 4.77
C LYS A 114 -15.36 -9.09 5.88
N VAL A 115 -15.64 -8.68 7.12
CA VAL A 115 -14.96 -9.24 8.29
C VAL A 115 -15.75 -10.45 8.78
N VAL A 116 -15.05 -11.55 9.01
CA VAL A 116 -15.66 -12.77 9.55
C VAL A 116 -14.99 -13.16 10.86
N ALA A 117 -15.81 -13.70 11.78
CA ALA A 117 -15.32 -14.43 12.94
C ALA A 117 -15.63 -15.91 12.80
N LEU A 118 -14.60 -16.72 13.02
CA LEU A 118 -14.69 -18.17 12.98
C LEU A 118 -14.37 -18.77 14.35
N ASP A 119 -14.95 -19.91 14.65
CA ASP A 119 -14.46 -20.77 15.73
C ASP A 119 -13.08 -21.34 15.33
N ALA A 120 -12.07 -20.98 16.05
CA ALA A 120 -10.69 -21.30 15.71
C ALA A 120 -10.35 -22.81 15.74
N ALA A 121 -11.13 -23.63 16.49
CA ALA A 121 -10.96 -25.07 16.52
C ALA A 121 -11.57 -25.80 15.32
N THR A 122 -12.63 -25.23 14.71
CA THR A 122 -13.46 -25.93 13.73
C THR A 122 -13.63 -25.22 12.40
N GLY A 123 -13.23 -23.95 12.30
CA GLY A 123 -13.44 -23.11 11.12
C GLY A 123 -14.90 -22.71 10.90
N LYS A 124 -15.80 -23.00 11.87
CA LYS A 124 -17.22 -22.66 11.74
C LYS A 124 -17.43 -21.15 11.82
N LEU A 125 -18.17 -20.60 10.87
CA LEU A 125 -18.57 -19.20 10.85
C LEU A 125 -19.47 -18.88 12.06
N ILE A 126 -19.11 -17.82 12.80
CA ILE A 126 -19.86 -17.32 13.96
C ILE A 126 -20.66 -16.08 13.57
N TRP A 127 -19.99 -15.10 12.98
CA TRP A 127 -20.64 -13.90 12.45
C TRP A 127 -19.88 -13.32 11.25
N THR A 128 -20.58 -12.50 10.48
CA THR A 128 -20.05 -11.71 9.37
C THR A 128 -20.46 -10.26 9.54
N PHE A 129 -19.52 -9.35 9.39
CA PHE A 129 -19.78 -7.92 9.19
C PHE A 129 -19.57 -7.57 7.73
N ASP A 130 -20.56 -6.93 7.14
CA ASP A 130 -20.60 -6.45 5.77
C ASP A 130 -20.87 -4.94 5.79
N SER A 131 -19.92 -4.14 5.30
CA SER A 131 -20.07 -2.69 5.22
C SER A 131 -20.92 -2.22 4.04
N GLY A 132 -21.32 -3.13 3.15
CA GLY A 132 -21.99 -2.81 1.89
C GLY A 132 -21.02 -2.37 0.78
N ASN A 133 -19.77 -2.19 1.07
CA ASN A 133 -18.74 -1.90 0.06
C ASN A 133 -18.04 -3.22 -0.33
N HIS A 134 -18.39 -3.74 -1.50
CA HIS A 134 -17.91 -5.04 -1.96
C HIS A 134 -16.74 -4.95 -2.96
N GLU A 135 -16.25 -3.75 -3.24
CA GLU A 135 -15.10 -3.62 -4.13
C GLU A 135 -13.84 -4.20 -3.46
N PRO A 136 -13.18 -5.18 -4.08
CA PRO A 136 -11.97 -5.76 -3.54
C PRO A 136 -10.91 -4.71 -3.26
N ASP A 137 -10.19 -4.84 -2.16
CA ASP A 137 -8.96 -4.09 -1.87
C ASP A 137 -8.01 -5.00 -1.09
N ALA A 138 -6.72 -4.65 -1.06
CA ALA A 138 -5.77 -5.35 -0.22
C ALA A 138 -6.09 -5.06 1.25
N SER A 139 -6.21 -6.11 2.06
CA SER A 139 -6.25 -5.98 3.51
C SER A 139 -5.46 -7.12 4.15
N ARG A 140 -4.46 -6.76 4.96
CA ARG A 140 -3.52 -7.72 5.55
C ARG A 140 -3.93 -8.24 6.90
N GLY A 141 -4.98 -7.68 7.50
CA GLY A 141 -5.52 -8.16 8.78
C GLY A 141 -6.29 -7.11 9.54
N VAL A 142 -6.74 -7.49 10.72
CA VAL A 142 -7.46 -6.67 11.69
C VAL A 142 -6.60 -6.39 12.91
N SER A 143 -6.95 -5.36 13.71
CA SER A 143 -6.31 -5.11 15.00
C SER A 143 -7.29 -5.41 16.13
N TYR A 144 -6.83 -6.11 17.15
CA TYR A 144 -7.61 -6.41 18.35
C TYR A 144 -7.10 -5.61 19.54
N TRP A 145 -8.00 -4.96 20.25
CA TRP A 145 -7.72 -4.20 21.46
C TRP A 145 -8.59 -4.67 22.62
N THR A 146 -8.03 -4.68 23.82
CA THR A 146 -8.77 -4.88 25.07
C THR A 146 -8.07 -4.24 26.24
N ASP A 147 -8.85 -3.74 27.20
CA ASP A 147 -8.38 -3.31 28.54
C ASP A 147 -8.81 -4.30 29.64
N GLY A 148 -9.29 -5.50 29.25
CA GLY A 148 -9.82 -6.52 30.15
C GLY A 148 -11.28 -6.31 30.56
N LYS A 149 -11.89 -5.16 30.28
CA LYS A 149 -13.31 -4.86 30.52
C LYS A 149 -14.07 -4.71 29.21
N GLU A 150 -13.46 -4.00 28.26
CA GLU A 150 -13.95 -3.81 26.91
C GLU A 150 -12.99 -4.45 25.92
N SER A 151 -13.53 -4.81 24.75
CA SER A 151 -12.74 -5.29 23.63
C SER A 151 -13.26 -4.70 22.32
N ARG A 152 -12.38 -4.45 21.38
CA ARG A 152 -12.69 -3.90 20.06
C ARG A 152 -11.88 -4.58 18.98
N LEU A 153 -12.52 -4.81 17.84
CA LEU A 153 -11.87 -5.26 16.62
C LEU A 153 -11.86 -4.10 15.63
N PHE A 154 -10.67 -3.65 15.23
CA PHE A 154 -10.53 -2.59 14.25
C PHE A 154 -10.30 -3.17 12.87
N ALA A 155 -11.13 -2.75 11.91
CA ALA A 155 -11.11 -3.24 10.54
C ALA A 155 -11.00 -2.09 9.55
N GLY A 156 -9.93 -2.07 8.77
CA GLY A 156 -9.75 -1.15 7.65
C GLY A 156 -10.54 -1.62 6.44
N MET A 157 -11.38 -0.75 5.89
CA MET A 157 -12.13 -0.98 4.66
C MET A 157 -11.94 0.23 3.76
N ARG A 158 -10.92 0.17 2.91
CA ARG A 158 -10.50 1.30 2.07
C ARG A 158 -10.12 2.51 2.93
N ASN A 159 -10.82 3.63 2.80
CA ASN A 159 -10.63 4.84 3.60
C ASN A 159 -11.33 4.83 4.98
N LEU A 160 -12.10 3.80 5.30
CA LEU A 160 -12.85 3.71 6.55
C LEU A 160 -12.16 2.78 7.55
N LEU A 161 -12.02 3.21 8.79
CA LEU A 161 -11.61 2.39 9.92
C LEU A 161 -12.81 2.16 10.83
N TYR A 162 -13.31 0.92 10.85
CA TYR A 162 -14.40 0.48 11.70
C TYR A 162 -13.89 0.00 13.05
N ALA A 163 -14.69 0.23 14.12
CA ALA A 163 -14.57 -0.45 15.40
C ALA A 163 -15.77 -1.38 15.59
N LEU A 164 -15.51 -2.68 15.66
CA LEU A 164 -16.53 -3.71 15.80
C LEU A 164 -16.45 -4.35 17.18
N ASP A 165 -17.60 -4.76 17.70
CA ASP A 165 -17.69 -5.63 18.87
C ASP A 165 -17.19 -7.03 18.47
N PRO A 166 -16.12 -7.57 19.08
CA PRO A 166 -15.55 -8.84 18.69
C PRO A 166 -16.48 -10.05 18.85
N ALA A 167 -17.43 -9.97 19.78
CA ALA A 167 -18.37 -11.06 20.04
C ALA A 167 -19.50 -11.13 19.02
N THR A 168 -19.92 -10.00 18.45
CA THR A 168 -21.11 -9.89 17.61
C THR A 168 -20.87 -9.39 16.20
N GLY A 169 -19.71 -8.80 15.92
CA GLY A 169 -19.37 -8.17 14.64
C GLY A 169 -20.11 -6.85 14.37
N LYS A 170 -20.88 -6.33 15.34
CA LYS A 170 -21.62 -5.08 15.17
C LYS A 170 -20.70 -3.88 15.33
N PRO A 171 -20.88 -2.81 14.52
CA PRO A 171 -20.20 -1.55 14.74
C PRO A 171 -20.50 -0.98 16.14
N ILE A 172 -19.46 -0.44 16.79
CA ILE A 172 -19.57 0.21 18.11
C ILE A 172 -19.89 1.67 17.87
N GLU A 173 -21.17 2.05 17.99
CA GLU A 173 -21.72 3.37 17.62
C GLU A 173 -21.00 4.56 18.28
N SER A 174 -20.39 4.35 19.46
CA SER A 174 -19.63 5.40 20.16
C SER A 174 -18.28 5.74 19.51
N PHE A 175 -17.84 4.96 18.51
CA PHE A 175 -16.60 5.20 17.79
C PHE A 175 -16.86 6.01 16.52
N GLY A 176 -16.33 7.23 16.47
CA GLY A 176 -16.40 8.11 15.30
C GLY A 176 -17.84 8.43 14.88
N GLU A 177 -18.18 8.15 13.65
CA GLU A 177 -19.48 8.44 13.02
C GLU A 177 -20.31 7.15 12.91
N GLY A 178 -20.88 6.71 14.02
CA GLY A 178 -21.70 5.50 14.02
C GLY A 178 -20.91 4.20 13.84
N GLY A 179 -19.71 4.12 14.43
CA GLY A 179 -18.88 2.92 14.46
C GLY A 179 -17.70 2.94 13.52
N TYR A 180 -17.44 4.05 12.83
CA TYR A 180 -16.25 4.21 11.96
C TYR A 180 -15.71 5.63 11.93
N ILE A 181 -14.48 5.80 11.46
CA ILE A 181 -13.87 7.07 11.09
C ILE A 181 -13.46 7.05 9.62
N ASP A 182 -13.62 8.18 8.92
CA ASP A 182 -13.13 8.37 7.56
C ASP A 182 -11.71 8.94 7.62
N LEU A 183 -10.74 8.13 7.21
CA LEU A 183 -9.31 8.48 7.24
C LEU A 183 -8.92 9.60 6.27
N ARG A 184 -9.78 9.98 5.33
CA ARG A 184 -9.55 11.14 4.46
C ARG A 184 -9.72 12.47 5.21
N LYS A 185 -10.56 12.48 6.26
CA LYS A 185 -10.81 13.68 7.05
C LYS A 185 -9.53 14.15 7.75
N GLY A 186 -9.32 15.46 7.69
CA GLY A 186 -8.16 16.10 8.27
C GLY A 186 -6.88 16.01 7.43
N LEU A 187 -6.87 15.37 6.27
CA LEU A 187 -5.80 15.50 5.28
C LEU A 187 -5.90 16.86 4.58
N ARG A 188 -4.83 17.25 3.89
CA ARG A 188 -4.76 18.50 3.13
C ARG A 188 -5.80 18.53 2.01
N GLY A 189 -6.44 19.68 1.81
CA GLY A 189 -7.43 19.92 0.74
C GLY A 189 -8.82 19.35 1.04
N ASP A 190 -9.68 19.25 0.00
CA ASP A 190 -11.01 18.63 0.16
C ASP A 190 -10.86 17.11 0.37
N TYR A 191 -11.25 16.66 1.53
CA TYR A 191 -11.10 15.24 1.92
C TYR A 191 -11.89 14.29 1.00
N LYS A 192 -12.99 14.74 0.37
CA LYS A 192 -13.79 13.90 -0.54
C LYS A 192 -13.04 13.55 -1.82
N LEU A 193 -12.10 14.39 -2.21
CA LEU A 193 -11.26 14.21 -3.40
C LEU A 193 -9.96 13.46 -3.09
N GLN A 194 -9.70 13.11 -1.80
CA GLN A 194 -8.50 12.37 -1.42
C GLN A 194 -8.67 10.88 -1.61
N SER A 195 -7.61 10.22 -2.05
CA SER A 195 -7.52 8.76 -2.14
C SER A 195 -6.56 8.24 -1.07
N ILE A 196 -7.06 7.42 -0.16
CA ILE A 196 -6.27 6.71 0.84
C ILE A 196 -6.92 5.36 1.13
N GLY A 197 -6.13 4.31 1.29
CA GLY A 197 -6.61 2.98 1.67
C GLY A 197 -5.84 2.43 2.87
N LEU A 198 -6.55 1.91 3.88
CA LEU A 198 -5.92 1.23 5.00
C LEU A 198 -5.70 -0.25 4.65
N THR A 199 -4.54 -0.57 4.07
CA THR A 199 -4.19 -1.91 3.59
C THR A 199 -3.52 -2.79 4.64
N SER A 200 -2.90 -2.19 5.66
CA SER A 200 -2.31 -2.90 6.81
C SER A 200 -3.03 -2.51 8.09
N PRO A 201 -3.17 -3.43 9.05
CA PRO A 201 -3.85 -3.13 10.30
C PRO A 201 -3.12 -2.06 11.10
N GLY A 202 -3.88 -1.23 11.82
CA GLY A 202 -3.32 -0.24 12.71
C GLY A 202 -2.55 -0.87 13.88
N ALA A 203 -1.47 -0.23 14.30
CA ALA A 203 -0.70 -0.65 15.47
C ALA A 203 -1.38 -0.15 16.77
N ILE A 204 -1.53 -1.03 17.75
CA ILE A 204 -2.14 -0.71 19.04
C ILE A 204 -1.07 -0.39 20.08
N TYR A 205 -1.23 0.74 20.77
CA TYR A 205 -0.47 1.07 21.96
C TYR A 205 -1.38 1.65 23.03
N LYS A 206 -1.55 0.96 24.16
CA LYS A 206 -2.50 1.35 25.21
C LYS A 206 -3.89 1.67 24.63
N ASP A 207 -4.33 2.92 24.75
CA ASP A 207 -5.66 3.40 24.32
C ASP A 207 -5.62 4.13 22.95
N VAL A 208 -4.58 3.90 22.13
CA VAL A 208 -4.52 4.48 20.79
C VAL A 208 -4.31 3.41 19.72
N ILE A 209 -4.94 3.62 18.57
CA ILE A 209 -4.66 2.93 17.32
C ILE A 209 -3.92 3.87 16.38
N ILE A 210 -2.74 3.44 15.93
CA ILE A 210 -1.85 4.22 15.06
C ILE A 210 -1.97 3.67 13.64
N VAL A 211 -2.26 4.52 12.68
CA VAL A 211 -2.50 4.14 11.29
C VAL A 211 -1.69 4.98 10.32
N GLY A 212 -1.24 4.35 9.25
CA GLY A 212 -0.77 4.99 8.04
C GLY A 212 -1.84 4.92 6.94
N GLY A 213 -1.43 4.55 5.73
CA GLY A 213 -2.33 4.32 4.61
C GLY A 213 -1.57 4.11 3.31
N ARG A 214 -2.22 3.50 2.33
CA ARG A 214 -1.75 3.45 0.94
C ARG A 214 -2.27 4.68 0.21
N ASN A 215 -1.40 5.40 -0.44
CA ASN A 215 -1.70 6.56 -1.30
C ASN A 215 -1.58 6.19 -2.79
N PRO A 216 -2.09 7.02 -3.72
CA PRO A 216 -1.77 6.88 -5.13
C PRO A 216 -0.27 7.03 -5.41
N GLU A 217 0.23 6.32 -6.42
CA GLU A 217 1.60 6.39 -6.92
C GLU A 217 1.78 7.49 -8.00
N THR A 218 0.77 8.32 -8.20
CA THR A 218 0.75 9.42 -9.17
C THR A 218 0.08 10.65 -8.58
N HIS A 219 0.38 11.82 -9.10
CA HIS A 219 -0.32 13.05 -8.71
C HIS A 219 -1.77 13.09 -9.23
N PRO A 220 -2.71 13.68 -8.45
CA PRO A 220 -2.52 14.20 -7.09
C PRO A 220 -2.57 13.08 -6.05
N ALA A 221 -1.72 13.17 -5.03
CA ALA A 221 -1.74 12.27 -3.89
C ALA A 221 -1.78 13.06 -2.56
N PRO A 222 -2.51 12.59 -1.54
CA PRO A 222 -2.45 13.19 -0.21
C PRO A 222 -1.09 12.92 0.45
N PRO A 223 -0.71 13.72 1.49
CA PRO A 223 0.45 13.40 2.31
C PRO A 223 0.23 12.09 3.08
N GLY A 224 1.30 11.36 3.33
CA GLY A 224 1.29 10.06 4.00
C GLY A 224 1.25 10.12 5.53
N ASP A 225 0.60 11.10 6.12
CA ASP A 225 0.58 11.39 7.55
C ASP A 225 0.31 10.14 8.40
N ILE A 226 1.11 9.95 9.44
CA ILE A 226 0.88 8.92 10.46
C ILE A 226 -0.02 9.52 11.54
N ARG A 227 -1.10 8.83 11.86
CA ARG A 227 -2.12 9.35 12.77
C ARG A 227 -2.52 8.34 13.82
N ALA A 228 -2.70 8.80 15.04
CA ALA A 228 -3.23 7.99 16.13
C ALA A 228 -4.62 8.47 16.55
N PHE A 229 -5.49 7.53 16.77
CA PHE A 229 -6.86 7.76 17.21
C PHE A 229 -7.12 7.04 18.52
N ASP A 230 -7.95 7.66 19.36
CA ASP A 230 -8.43 7.05 20.59
C ASP A 230 -9.27 5.80 20.27
N VAL A 231 -8.93 4.66 20.86
CA VAL A 231 -9.59 3.37 20.57
C VAL A 231 -11.06 3.33 20.95
N ARG A 232 -11.52 4.17 21.90
CA ARG A 232 -12.91 4.18 22.36
C ARG A 232 -13.79 5.14 21.58
N THR A 233 -13.24 6.30 21.22
CA THR A 233 -14.02 7.41 20.64
C THR A 233 -13.75 7.68 19.17
N GLY A 234 -12.61 7.20 18.64
CA GLY A 234 -12.15 7.55 17.28
C GLY A 234 -11.61 8.98 17.15
N ALA A 235 -11.47 9.72 18.26
CA ALA A 235 -10.93 11.06 18.25
C ALA A 235 -9.43 11.05 17.90
N LEU A 236 -9.00 11.97 17.03
CA LEU A 236 -7.59 12.14 16.71
C LEU A 236 -6.81 12.56 17.97
N ARG A 237 -5.78 11.79 18.32
CA ARG A 237 -4.90 12.05 19.47
C ARG A 237 -3.65 12.81 19.05
N TRP A 238 -3.01 12.38 17.96
CA TRP A 238 -1.85 13.04 17.39
C TRP A 238 -1.69 12.73 15.89
N ARG A 239 -0.88 13.54 15.21
CA ARG A 239 -0.48 13.40 13.83
C ARG A 239 1.02 13.68 13.69
N PHE A 240 1.71 12.84 12.94
CA PHE A 240 3.05 13.09 12.43
C PHE A 240 2.96 13.33 10.91
N LYS A 241 3.45 14.47 10.44
CA LYS A 241 3.48 14.80 9.01
C LYS A 241 4.72 14.21 8.36
N THR A 242 4.54 13.35 7.39
CA THR A 242 5.65 12.75 6.63
C THR A 242 6.21 13.70 5.58
N ILE A 243 5.42 14.71 5.18
CA ILE A 243 5.83 15.85 4.35
C ILE A 243 5.74 17.09 5.23
N PRO A 244 6.89 17.59 5.74
CA PRO A 244 6.90 18.67 6.75
C PRO A 244 6.44 20.01 6.21
N GLU A 245 5.73 20.77 7.03
CA GLU A 245 5.36 22.15 6.78
C GLU A 245 6.44 23.13 7.29
N PRO A 246 6.39 24.42 6.90
CA PRO A 246 7.38 25.42 7.35
C PRO A 246 7.58 25.45 8.88
N GLY A 247 8.81 25.25 9.31
CA GLY A 247 9.20 25.23 10.73
C GLY A 247 9.19 23.86 11.39
N GLU A 248 8.78 22.81 10.69
CA GLU A 248 8.89 21.43 11.16
C GLU A 248 10.24 20.80 10.74
N PRO A 249 10.77 19.83 11.49
CA PRO A 249 11.98 19.12 11.12
C PRO A 249 11.84 18.44 9.74
N GLY A 250 12.87 18.53 8.91
CA GLY A 250 12.89 17.95 7.57
C GLY A 250 12.35 18.87 6.47
N TYR A 251 11.71 20.00 6.81
CA TYR A 251 11.19 20.95 5.81
C TYR A 251 12.25 21.44 4.83
N GLU A 252 13.48 21.63 5.28
CA GLU A 252 14.60 22.08 4.49
C GLU A 252 15.06 21.09 3.42
N THR A 253 14.59 19.84 3.47
CA THR A 253 14.91 18.79 2.50
C THR A 253 13.95 18.76 1.31
N TRP A 254 12.97 19.65 1.29
CA TRP A 254 11.99 19.84 0.25
C TRP A 254 12.05 21.23 -0.38
N PRO A 255 11.61 21.42 -1.63
CA PRO A 255 11.35 22.77 -2.16
C PRO A 255 10.36 23.52 -1.27
N LYS A 256 10.55 24.84 -1.15
CA LYS A 256 9.83 25.73 -0.21
C LYS A 256 8.30 25.53 -0.15
N ASP A 257 7.67 25.26 -1.30
CA ASP A 257 6.22 25.14 -1.41
C ASP A 257 5.75 23.70 -1.71
N ALA A 258 6.65 22.71 -1.74
CA ALA A 258 6.33 21.31 -2.05
C ALA A 258 5.28 20.72 -1.08
N TRP A 259 5.29 21.11 0.19
CA TRP A 259 4.30 20.65 1.18
C TRP A 259 2.86 20.93 0.78
N LYS A 260 2.60 21.83 -0.19
CA LYS A 260 1.26 22.14 -0.67
C LYS A 260 0.73 21.12 -1.67
N THR A 261 1.63 20.47 -2.42
CA THR A 261 1.30 19.60 -3.56
C THR A 261 1.89 18.21 -3.46
N ALA A 262 3.08 18.06 -2.90
CA ALA A 262 3.75 16.77 -2.73
C ALA A 262 2.86 15.78 -1.95
N GLY A 263 2.92 14.51 -2.30
CA GLY A 263 2.10 13.47 -1.72
C GLY A 263 2.87 12.17 -1.47
N ALA A 264 2.17 11.16 -0.97
CA ALA A 264 2.71 9.88 -0.51
C ALA A 264 3.72 10.03 0.64
N ALA A 265 4.93 9.46 0.58
CA ALA A 265 5.80 9.27 1.75
C ALA A 265 5.05 8.54 2.88
N ASN A 266 4.22 7.58 2.53
CA ASN A 266 3.19 6.98 3.39
C ASN A 266 3.63 5.64 3.99
N ASN A 267 2.99 5.25 5.09
CA ASN A 267 3.11 3.90 5.63
C ASN A 267 1.95 3.03 5.13
N TRP A 268 2.21 2.19 4.14
CA TRP A 268 1.27 1.16 3.68
C TRP A 268 1.63 -0.24 4.21
N ALA A 269 2.83 -0.40 4.71
CA ALA A 269 3.42 -1.68 5.10
C ALA A 269 2.94 -2.17 6.47
N GLY A 270 2.54 -1.26 7.37
CA GLY A 270 2.27 -1.55 8.79
C GLY A 270 3.43 -1.14 9.69
N MET A 271 3.30 -1.36 10.99
CA MET A 271 4.19 -0.80 12.02
C MET A 271 4.48 -1.84 13.11
N ALA A 272 5.61 -1.66 13.81
CA ALA A 272 5.93 -2.42 15.01
C ALA A 272 5.90 -1.53 16.26
N VAL A 273 5.51 -2.10 17.40
CA VAL A 273 5.42 -1.37 18.67
C VAL A 273 6.31 -2.00 19.73
N ASP A 274 7.20 -1.23 20.31
CA ASP A 274 7.88 -1.55 21.58
C ASP A 274 7.01 -1.05 22.74
N GLU A 275 6.11 -1.91 23.21
CA GLU A 275 5.18 -1.58 24.30
C GLU A 275 5.90 -1.15 25.59
N LYS A 276 7.07 -1.73 25.85
CA LYS A 276 7.86 -1.42 27.05
C LYS A 276 8.43 -0.01 27.02
N ARG A 277 8.86 0.45 25.85
CA ARG A 277 9.44 1.80 25.66
C ARG A 277 8.43 2.83 25.24
N GLY A 278 7.26 2.41 24.76
CA GLY A 278 6.26 3.29 24.18
C GLY A 278 6.71 3.88 22.85
N ILE A 279 7.39 3.11 22.03
CA ILE A 279 7.88 3.54 20.72
C ILE A 279 7.18 2.75 19.63
N VAL A 280 6.65 3.47 18.62
CA VAL A 280 6.20 2.88 17.38
C VAL A 280 7.25 3.10 16.29
N TYR A 281 7.60 2.03 15.57
CA TYR A 281 8.52 2.04 14.44
C TYR A 281 7.71 1.99 13.16
N VAL A 282 7.94 2.98 12.29
CA VAL A 282 7.11 3.27 11.13
C VAL A 282 7.97 3.33 9.89
N PRO A 283 7.96 2.30 9.04
CA PRO A 283 8.57 2.35 7.72
C PRO A 283 7.71 3.20 6.79
N THR A 284 8.32 4.10 6.03
CA THR A 284 7.65 4.90 5.00
C THR A 284 8.09 4.50 3.59
N GLY A 285 7.27 4.78 2.61
CA GLY A 285 7.56 4.60 1.21
C GLY A 285 7.92 5.89 0.51
N SER A 286 8.04 5.80 -0.81
CA SER A 286 8.47 6.87 -1.70
C SER A 286 7.51 8.05 -1.72
N ALA A 287 8.02 9.21 -2.10
CA ALA A 287 7.20 10.36 -2.44
C ALA A 287 6.79 10.30 -3.92
N VAL A 288 5.59 10.73 -4.27
CA VAL A 288 5.17 10.75 -5.67
C VAL A 288 5.79 11.95 -6.41
N PHE A 289 6.09 11.83 -7.65
CA PHE A 289 6.00 10.65 -8.52
C PHE A 289 7.27 9.79 -8.39
N ASP A 290 7.13 8.49 -8.24
CA ASP A 290 8.20 7.56 -7.83
C ASP A 290 9.38 7.45 -8.81
N PHE A 291 9.23 7.93 -10.06
CA PHE A 291 10.23 7.80 -11.14
C PHE A 291 10.74 9.13 -11.69
N TYR A 292 10.26 10.25 -11.13
CA TYR A 292 10.73 11.58 -11.44
C TYR A 292 10.46 12.52 -10.26
N GLY A 293 11.47 13.19 -9.78
CA GLY A 293 11.41 14.05 -8.60
C GLY A 293 11.84 15.50 -8.84
N GLY A 294 11.80 15.99 -10.10
CA GLY A 294 12.20 17.35 -10.40
C GLY A 294 11.35 18.45 -9.75
N ASP A 295 10.15 18.13 -9.29
CA ASP A 295 9.27 19.01 -8.52
C ASP A 295 9.50 18.94 -7.00
N ARG A 296 10.28 17.94 -6.53
CA ARG A 296 10.58 17.67 -5.13
C ARG A 296 12.08 17.61 -4.82
N ALA A 297 12.86 18.44 -5.49
CA ALA A 297 14.32 18.48 -5.34
C ALA A 297 14.76 18.58 -3.87
N GLY A 298 15.61 17.66 -3.43
CA GLY A 298 16.10 17.52 -2.06
C GLY A 298 16.14 16.06 -1.63
N ASP A 299 16.33 15.78 -0.34
CA ASP A 299 16.35 14.42 0.18
C ASP A 299 14.96 13.89 0.53
N ASP A 300 13.91 14.71 0.51
CA ASP A 300 12.48 14.36 0.65
C ASP A 300 12.13 13.72 2.01
N LEU A 301 12.68 14.21 3.13
CA LEU A 301 12.31 13.70 4.45
C LEU A 301 10.80 13.97 4.73
N PHE A 302 10.02 12.95 5.12
CA PHE A 302 10.39 11.61 5.63
C PHE A 302 9.95 10.49 4.69
N ALA A 303 10.19 10.60 3.39
CA ALA A 303 10.05 9.47 2.47
C ALA A 303 11.17 8.44 2.70
N ASP A 304 10.87 7.16 2.44
CA ASP A 304 11.81 6.02 2.51
C ASP A 304 12.58 5.94 3.82
N CYS A 305 11.89 6.21 4.92
CA CYS A 305 12.46 6.28 6.26
C CYS A 305 11.98 5.16 7.17
N GLU A 306 12.86 4.74 8.09
CA GLU A 306 12.46 4.11 9.35
C GLU A 306 12.31 5.21 10.40
N LEU A 307 11.10 5.43 10.88
CA LEU A 307 10.79 6.43 11.89
C LEU A 307 10.57 5.76 13.25
N ALA A 308 11.18 6.27 14.31
CA ALA A 308 10.81 5.94 15.67
C ALA A 308 10.04 7.11 16.28
N LEU A 309 8.76 6.90 16.54
CA LEU A 309 7.90 7.90 17.15
C LEU A 309 7.50 7.47 18.57
N ASP A 310 7.39 8.43 19.46
CA ASP A 310 6.71 8.21 20.75
C ASP A 310 5.26 7.84 20.47
N ALA A 311 4.86 6.64 20.87
CA ALA A 311 3.56 6.06 20.50
C ALA A 311 2.36 6.78 21.16
N GLU A 312 2.57 7.53 22.23
CA GLU A 312 1.53 8.27 22.94
C GLU A 312 1.33 9.70 22.39
N THR A 313 2.39 10.30 21.83
CA THR A 313 2.38 11.72 21.44
C THR A 313 2.68 11.97 19.96
N GLY A 314 3.19 10.97 19.23
CA GLY A 314 3.64 11.11 17.84
C GLY A 314 4.96 11.88 17.68
N LYS A 315 5.65 12.20 18.77
CA LYS A 315 6.92 12.93 18.72
C LYS A 315 8.00 12.07 18.08
N LEU A 316 8.71 12.63 17.08
CA LEU A 316 9.88 11.98 16.48
C LEU A 316 11.01 11.85 17.51
N LEU A 317 11.51 10.64 17.69
CA LEU A 317 12.63 10.28 18.56
C LEU A 317 13.92 10.18 17.75
N TRP A 318 13.88 9.45 16.65
CA TRP A 318 14.95 9.32 15.68
C TRP A 318 14.38 8.81 14.34
N TYR A 319 15.15 8.96 13.28
CA TYR A 319 14.85 8.40 11.97
C TYR A 319 16.12 7.93 11.26
N PHE A 320 15.94 7.09 10.26
CA PHE A 320 16.95 6.73 9.29
C PHE A 320 16.31 6.71 7.90
N GLN A 321 16.89 7.44 6.95
CA GLN A 321 16.45 7.42 5.57
C GLN A 321 17.24 6.37 4.79
N GLY A 322 16.55 5.41 4.18
CA GLY A 322 17.16 4.30 3.44
C GLY A 322 17.38 4.60 1.97
N VAL A 323 16.69 5.60 1.43
CA VAL A 323 16.90 6.12 0.06
C VAL A 323 16.73 7.63 0.10
N HIS A 324 17.76 8.35 -0.36
CA HIS A 324 17.70 9.80 -0.54
C HIS A 324 17.12 10.11 -1.91
N HIS A 325 16.10 10.96 -1.99
CA HIS A 325 15.47 11.36 -3.25
C HIS A 325 15.13 10.16 -4.13
N ASP A 326 14.21 9.33 -3.69
CA ASP A 326 13.89 8.07 -4.37
C ASP A 326 13.29 8.30 -5.77
N LEU A 327 13.86 7.63 -6.78
CA LEU A 327 13.44 7.63 -8.18
C LEU A 327 13.23 6.20 -8.71
N TRP A 328 13.05 5.21 -7.81
CA TRP A 328 13.10 3.79 -8.13
C TRP A 328 12.02 2.98 -7.42
N ASP A 329 11.09 3.64 -6.72
CA ASP A 329 10.07 2.99 -5.89
C ASP A 329 10.70 2.01 -4.87
N ARG A 330 11.62 2.51 -4.03
CA ARG A 330 12.41 1.71 -3.08
C ARG A 330 11.89 1.78 -1.64
N ASP A 331 10.59 1.74 -1.48
CA ASP A 331 9.90 1.69 -0.19
C ASP A 331 10.54 0.74 0.82
N PHE A 332 10.29 1.01 2.09
CA PHE A 332 10.38 0.01 3.15
C PHE A 332 9.04 -0.78 3.18
N PRO A 333 9.00 -2.01 2.61
CA PRO A 333 7.75 -2.64 2.20
C PRO A 333 7.04 -3.42 3.30
N ALA A 334 7.67 -3.58 4.47
CA ALA A 334 7.18 -4.43 5.55
C ALA A 334 7.32 -3.78 6.92
N PRO A 335 6.49 -4.15 7.91
CA PRO A 335 6.75 -3.77 9.30
C PRO A 335 8.14 -4.24 9.73
N PRO A 336 8.90 -3.43 10.49
CA PRO A 336 10.17 -3.90 11.03
C PRO A 336 9.94 -4.94 12.11
N SER A 337 10.89 -5.88 12.24
CA SER A 337 10.84 -6.88 13.31
C SER A 337 11.67 -6.45 14.52
N LEU A 338 11.08 -6.49 15.72
CA LEU A 338 11.78 -6.17 16.94
C LEU A 338 12.50 -7.40 17.50
N VAL A 339 13.79 -7.27 17.79
CA VAL A 339 14.65 -8.37 18.22
C VAL A 339 15.64 -7.92 19.28
N THR A 340 16.19 -8.84 20.06
CA THR A 340 17.36 -8.59 20.93
C THR A 340 18.54 -9.38 20.40
N VAL A 341 19.63 -8.68 20.08
CA VAL A 341 20.88 -9.25 19.53
C VAL A 341 22.01 -9.15 20.53
N LYS A 342 23.08 -9.94 20.33
CA LYS A 342 24.33 -9.86 21.10
C LYS A 342 25.37 -9.09 20.31
N ARG A 343 25.89 -8.01 20.90
CA ARG A 343 26.97 -7.21 20.35
C ARG A 343 28.04 -7.01 21.41
N ASP A 344 29.28 -7.37 21.11
CA ASP A 344 30.42 -7.23 22.03
C ASP A 344 30.12 -7.81 23.44
N GLY A 345 29.45 -8.96 23.45
CA GLY A 345 29.05 -9.64 24.69
C GLY A 345 27.83 -9.04 25.41
N LYS A 346 27.26 -7.93 24.92
CA LYS A 346 26.10 -7.25 25.50
C LYS A 346 24.82 -7.58 24.71
N ARG A 347 23.71 -7.59 25.41
CA ARG A 347 22.36 -7.63 24.75
C ARG A 347 21.99 -6.22 24.33
N VAL A 348 21.60 -6.07 23.08
CA VAL A 348 21.10 -4.83 22.49
C VAL A 348 19.73 -5.09 21.90
N ASP A 349 18.75 -4.32 22.32
CA ASP A 349 17.42 -4.36 21.73
C ASP A 349 17.45 -3.61 20.40
N ALA A 350 17.09 -4.29 19.33
CA ALA A 350 17.26 -3.83 17.97
C ALA A 350 15.95 -3.85 17.18
N VAL A 351 15.87 -3.01 16.16
CA VAL A 351 14.86 -3.03 15.11
C VAL A 351 15.52 -3.44 13.80
N ALA A 352 14.97 -4.45 13.14
CA ALA A 352 15.45 -4.99 11.86
C ALA A 352 14.47 -4.63 10.74
N GLN A 353 14.92 -3.86 9.74
CA GLN A 353 14.13 -3.42 8.60
C GLN A 353 14.64 -4.05 7.31
N THR A 354 13.77 -4.79 6.62
CA THR A 354 14.01 -5.32 5.27
C THR A 354 13.55 -4.33 4.21
N THR A 355 14.20 -4.34 3.04
CA THR A 355 13.99 -3.32 2.00
C THR A 355 13.71 -3.91 0.62
N LYS A 356 13.09 -3.11 -0.27
CA LYS A 356 12.90 -3.48 -1.69
C LYS A 356 14.23 -3.72 -2.42
N GLN A 357 15.32 -3.04 -2.02
CA GLN A 357 16.65 -3.28 -2.59
C GLN A 357 17.21 -4.69 -2.30
N GLY A 358 16.60 -5.42 -1.36
CA GLY A 358 17.08 -6.72 -0.91
C GLY A 358 18.16 -6.59 0.16
N TRP A 359 18.12 -5.52 0.94
CA TRP A 359 18.99 -5.24 2.07
C TRP A 359 18.23 -5.35 3.39
N MET A 360 18.98 -5.46 4.48
CA MET A 360 18.46 -5.42 5.84
C MET A 360 19.27 -4.43 6.66
N PHE A 361 18.59 -3.44 7.23
CA PHE A 361 19.17 -2.53 8.21
C PHE A 361 18.87 -2.99 9.62
N LEU A 362 19.80 -2.79 10.54
CA LEU A 362 19.64 -3.15 11.95
C LEU A 362 20.07 -1.98 12.83
N PHE A 363 19.15 -1.47 13.64
CA PHE A 363 19.37 -0.31 14.50
C PHE A 363 19.14 -0.63 15.98
N ASP A 364 19.84 0.08 16.86
CA ASP A 364 19.49 0.15 18.28
C ASP A 364 18.14 0.87 18.43
N ARG A 365 17.17 0.22 19.05
CA ARG A 365 15.80 0.75 19.21
C ARG A 365 15.73 2.11 19.89
N SER A 366 16.64 2.37 20.82
CA SER A 366 16.58 3.54 21.69
C SER A 366 17.05 4.83 21.01
N ASN A 367 17.88 4.72 19.96
CA ASN A 367 18.59 5.87 19.43
C ASN A 367 18.88 5.83 17.93
N GLY A 368 18.43 4.80 17.22
CA GLY A 368 18.61 4.65 15.78
C GLY A 368 20.05 4.38 15.33
N LYS A 369 20.97 4.10 16.25
CA LYS A 369 22.35 3.83 15.86
C LYS A 369 22.44 2.52 15.07
N PRO A 370 23.03 2.53 13.85
CA PRO A 370 23.25 1.31 13.10
C PRO A 370 24.12 0.32 13.88
N LEU A 371 23.69 -0.94 13.91
CA LEU A 371 24.42 -2.04 14.56
C LEU A 371 25.36 -2.77 13.59
N PHE A 372 25.20 -2.56 12.30
CA PHE A 372 26.14 -2.90 11.23
C PHE A 372 26.59 -1.63 10.54
N PRO A 373 27.82 -1.58 9.98
CA PRO A 373 28.29 -0.39 9.27
C PRO A 373 27.42 -0.11 8.03
N ILE A 374 27.15 1.18 7.77
CA ILE A 374 26.49 1.69 6.58
C ILE A 374 27.49 2.64 5.90
N GLU A 375 27.57 2.56 4.57
CA GLU A 375 28.45 3.37 3.74
C GLU A 375 27.61 4.20 2.77
N GLU A 376 27.90 5.49 2.66
CA GLU A 376 27.36 6.35 1.61
C GLU A 376 28.11 6.08 0.32
N ARG A 377 27.41 5.49 -0.68
CA ARG A 377 27.99 5.16 -1.99
C ARG A 377 27.51 6.11 -3.07
N GLN A 378 28.44 6.60 -3.89
CA GLN A 378 28.12 7.42 -5.04
C GLN A 378 27.23 6.66 -6.04
N VAL A 379 26.24 7.38 -6.58
CA VAL A 379 25.31 6.86 -7.59
C VAL A 379 25.36 7.73 -8.86
N PRO A 380 24.95 7.17 -10.02
CA PRO A 380 24.91 7.92 -11.26
C PRO A 380 23.94 9.11 -11.17
N GLN A 381 24.31 10.23 -11.79
CA GLN A 381 23.44 11.39 -11.89
C GLN A 381 22.41 11.21 -13.00
N SER A 382 21.20 11.68 -12.79
CA SER A 382 20.16 11.71 -13.80
C SER A 382 20.54 12.59 -14.97
N THR A 383 20.15 12.19 -16.18
CA THR A 383 20.26 12.99 -17.41
C THR A 383 18.93 13.58 -17.85
N VAL A 384 17.87 13.35 -17.06
CA VAL A 384 16.52 13.85 -17.34
C VAL A 384 16.46 15.33 -16.98
N PRO A 385 15.99 16.20 -17.87
CA PRO A 385 15.91 17.63 -17.58
C PRO A 385 15.03 17.92 -16.35
N GLY A 386 15.56 18.72 -15.43
CA GLY A 386 14.88 19.09 -14.19
C GLY A 386 15.06 18.09 -13.04
N GLU A 387 15.59 16.90 -13.31
CA GLU A 387 15.88 15.87 -12.31
C GLU A 387 17.33 15.95 -11.81
N ALA A 388 17.55 15.65 -10.53
CA ALA A 388 18.87 15.52 -9.94
C ALA A 388 18.85 14.42 -8.88
N THR A 389 19.47 13.29 -9.14
CA THR A 389 19.66 12.24 -8.13
C THR A 389 20.47 12.76 -6.96
N SER A 390 20.17 12.28 -5.75
CA SER A 390 21.07 12.44 -4.61
C SER A 390 22.46 11.89 -4.97
N PRO A 391 23.55 12.56 -4.59
CA PRO A 391 24.89 12.14 -5.01
C PRO A 391 25.32 10.78 -4.42
N THR A 392 24.76 10.41 -3.28
CA THR A 392 25.05 9.14 -2.59
C THR A 392 23.78 8.46 -2.12
N GLN A 393 23.90 7.16 -1.82
CA GLN A 393 22.86 6.35 -1.19
C GLN A 393 23.45 5.49 -0.08
N PRO A 394 22.74 5.29 1.04
CA PRO A 394 23.20 4.48 2.15
C PRO A 394 23.12 2.99 1.83
N VAL A 395 24.25 2.30 1.94
CA VAL A 395 24.37 0.85 1.66
C VAL A 395 24.86 0.13 2.90
N PRO A 396 24.12 -0.85 3.46
CA PRO A 396 24.59 -1.65 4.58
C PRO A 396 25.72 -2.58 4.12
N LEU A 397 26.79 -2.67 4.91
CA LEU A 397 27.91 -3.56 4.63
C LEU A 397 27.67 -4.99 5.15
N LEU A 398 26.77 -5.14 6.10
CA LEU A 398 26.32 -6.40 6.67
C LEU A 398 24.83 -6.31 7.05
N PRO A 399 24.11 -7.43 6.95
CA PRO A 399 24.43 -8.67 6.23
C PRO A 399 24.69 -8.42 4.76
N GLU A 400 25.29 -9.41 4.05
CA GLU A 400 25.28 -9.39 2.59
C GLU A 400 23.82 -9.33 2.09
N PRO A 401 23.57 -8.71 0.92
CA PRO A 401 22.22 -8.61 0.35
C PRO A 401 21.55 -9.98 0.23
N PHE A 402 20.26 -10.05 0.56
CA PHE A 402 19.52 -11.29 0.41
C PHE A 402 19.02 -11.53 -1.04
N THR A 403 19.15 -10.51 -1.92
CA THR A 403 18.97 -10.63 -3.36
C THR A 403 20.25 -10.33 -4.11
N ARG A 404 20.34 -10.76 -5.36
CA ARG A 404 21.38 -10.25 -6.29
C ARG A 404 21.15 -8.75 -6.48
N GLN A 405 22.23 -8.02 -6.80
CA GLN A 405 22.20 -6.56 -6.84
C GLN A 405 22.37 -6.00 -8.26
N ALA A 406 22.56 -6.84 -9.25
CA ALA A 406 22.70 -6.46 -10.65
C ALA A 406 22.34 -7.60 -11.59
N VAL A 407 21.98 -7.25 -12.81
CA VAL A 407 21.83 -8.15 -13.94
C VAL A 407 22.93 -7.84 -14.97
N ASP A 408 23.68 -8.87 -15.35
CA ASP A 408 24.67 -8.85 -16.42
C ASP A 408 24.54 -10.08 -17.31
N GLU A 409 25.33 -10.20 -18.38
CA GLU A 409 25.29 -11.35 -19.30
C GLU A 409 25.44 -12.70 -18.59
N LYS A 410 26.16 -12.77 -17.46
CA LYS A 410 26.40 -14.00 -16.70
C LYS A 410 25.22 -14.42 -15.83
N THR A 411 24.38 -13.46 -15.48
CA THR A 411 23.20 -13.65 -14.62
C THR A 411 21.90 -13.82 -15.41
N LEU A 412 21.97 -13.84 -16.74
CA LEU A 412 20.82 -14.14 -17.60
C LEU A 412 20.38 -15.60 -17.46
N THR A 413 19.12 -15.87 -17.81
CA THR A 413 18.56 -17.22 -17.82
C THR A 413 19.43 -18.21 -18.57
N ASN A 414 19.62 -19.38 -17.99
CA ASN A 414 20.32 -20.52 -18.60
C ASN A 414 19.34 -21.67 -18.90
N ARG A 415 18.07 -21.39 -18.97
CA ARG A 415 16.99 -22.37 -19.11
C ARG A 415 17.09 -23.12 -20.45
N THR A 416 17.29 -22.37 -21.51
CA THR A 416 17.69 -22.92 -22.85
C THR A 416 18.66 -21.95 -23.53
N PRO A 417 19.45 -22.43 -24.53
CA PRO A 417 20.31 -21.54 -25.33
C PRO A 417 19.54 -20.42 -26.03
N GLU A 418 18.35 -20.70 -26.53
CA GLU A 418 17.45 -19.72 -27.20
C GLU A 418 16.98 -18.66 -26.25
N ALA A 419 16.48 -19.04 -25.05
CA ALA A 419 16.06 -18.12 -24.02
C ALA A 419 17.22 -17.21 -23.56
N HIS A 420 18.42 -17.77 -23.43
CA HIS A 420 19.61 -16.98 -23.10
C HIS A 420 19.96 -15.96 -24.19
N ALA A 421 19.97 -16.38 -25.46
CA ALA A 421 20.29 -15.51 -26.60
C ALA A 421 19.28 -14.36 -26.71
N GLU A 422 17.98 -14.64 -26.56
CA GLU A 422 16.93 -13.63 -26.55
C GLU A 422 17.06 -12.65 -25.37
N ALA A 423 17.31 -13.16 -24.17
CA ALA A 423 17.53 -12.34 -22.98
C ALA A 423 18.73 -11.41 -23.17
N LEU A 424 19.83 -11.91 -23.79
CA LEU A 424 21.02 -11.14 -24.08
C LEU A 424 20.75 -10.03 -25.12
N GLU A 425 19.99 -10.32 -26.16
CA GLU A 425 19.58 -9.33 -27.16
C GLU A 425 18.76 -8.21 -26.49
N LYS A 426 17.75 -8.56 -25.69
CA LYS A 426 16.94 -7.59 -24.94
C LYS A 426 17.80 -6.77 -23.98
N LEU A 427 18.67 -7.41 -23.17
CA LEU A 427 19.52 -6.74 -22.19
C LEU A 427 20.36 -5.63 -22.82
N ARG A 428 20.90 -5.85 -24.03
CA ARG A 428 21.70 -4.87 -24.74
C ARG A 428 20.95 -3.61 -25.18
N THR A 429 19.62 -3.66 -25.20
CA THR A 429 18.76 -2.49 -25.48
C THR A 429 18.47 -1.64 -24.26
N PHE A 430 18.66 -2.19 -23.05
CA PHE A 430 18.30 -1.51 -21.81
C PHE A 430 19.39 -0.54 -21.34
N ALA A 431 18.98 0.41 -20.51
CA ALA A 431 19.88 1.15 -19.64
C ALA A 431 19.90 0.47 -18.25
N GLY A 432 20.94 0.69 -17.46
CA GLY A 432 21.01 0.19 -16.09
C GLY A 432 21.45 -1.26 -15.98
N GLY A 433 20.93 -1.94 -14.97
CA GLY A 433 21.30 -3.30 -14.61
C GLY A 433 21.79 -3.45 -13.17
N GLY A 434 21.94 -2.34 -12.43
CA GLY A 434 22.30 -2.29 -11.01
C GLY A 434 21.35 -1.41 -10.22
N GLN A 435 21.61 -1.32 -8.91
CA GLN A 435 20.85 -0.44 -8.00
C GLN A 435 21.06 1.03 -8.36
N PHE A 436 20.05 1.86 -8.17
CA PHE A 436 20.11 3.32 -8.28
C PHE A 436 20.57 3.87 -9.64
N MET A 437 20.32 3.14 -10.73
CA MET A 437 20.46 3.71 -12.06
C MET A 437 19.23 4.55 -12.37
N PRO A 438 19.34 5.88 -12.52
CA PRO A 438 18.17 6.71 -12.79
C PRO A 438 17.56 6.42 -14.16
N GLY A 439 16.25 6.69 -14.28
CA GLY A 439 15.52 6.54 -15.54
C GLY A 439 16.17 7.29 -16.69
N VAL A 440 16.16 6.69 -17.88
CA VAL A 440 16.69 7.30 -19.11
C VAL A 440 15.52 7.57 -20.06
N LEU A 441 15.42 8.79 -20.59
CA LEU A 441 14.34 9.16 -21.50
C LEU A 441 14.29 8.26 -22.74
N ASN A 442 13.11 7.74 -23.04
CA ASN A 442 12.80 6.92 -24.21
C ASN A 442 13.65 5.63 -24.33
N LYS A 443 14.21 5.18 -23.22
CA LYS A 443 14.99 3.94 -23.18
C LYS A 443 14.57 3.12 -21.96
N PRO A 444 14.25 1.81 -22.12
CA PRO A 444 13.95 0.95 -20.99
C PRO A 444 15.12 0.94 -20.01
N THR A 445 14.86 1.25 -18.76
CA THR A 445 15.82 1.16 -17.65
C THR A 445 15.55 -0.11 -16.87
N LEU A 446 16.55 -0.95 -16.72
CA LEU A 446 16.45 -2.23 -16.02
C LEU A 446 16.63 -2.02 -14.52
N GLU A 447 15.67 -2.47 -13.77
CA GLU A 447 15.66 -2.46 -12.31
C GLU A 447 15.78 -3.87 -11.75
N PHE A 448 16.69 -4.06 -10.78
CA PHE A 448 16.90 -5.36 -10.15
C PHE A 448 17.38 -5.22 -8.69
N PRO A 449 16.64 -5.81 -7.69
CA PRO A 449 15.31 -6.37 -7.86
C PRO A 449 14.36 -5.37 -8.50
N GLY A 450 13.33 -5.87 -9.19
CA GLY A 450 12.36 -5.02 -9.87
C GLY A 450 11.45 -4.28 -8.89
N VAL A 451 10.47 -3.55 -9.40
CA VAL A 451 9.54 -2.71 -8.63
C VAL A 451 8.75 -3.46 -7.53
N GLY A 452 8.52 -4.76 -7.69
CA GLY A 452 7.96 -5.60 -6.62
C GLY A 452 8.90 -5.80 -5.43
N GLY A 453 10.15 -5.35 -5.56
CA GLY A 453 11.16 -5.41 -4.50
C GLY A 453 11.77 -6.78 -4.23
N GLY A 454 12.89 -6.78 -3.51
CA GLY A 454 13.53 -7.96 -2.96
C GLY A 454 12.77 -8.49 -1.76
N ALA A 455 12.43 -7.65 -0.78
CA ALA A 455 11.45 -7.93 0.27
C ALA A 455 10.07 -7.42 -0.12
N GLU A 456 9.06 -8.01 0.47
CA GLU A 456 7.65 -7.72 0.24
C GLU A 456 6.92 -7.52 1.58
N TRP A 457 5.64 -7.10 1.49
CA TRP A 457 4.79 -6.73 2.62
C TRP A 457 4.60 -7.81 3.69
N GLY A 458 4.84 -9.07 3.36
CA GLY A 458 4.70 -10.17 4.32
C GLY A 458 5.70 -10.13 5.47
N GLY A 459 6.76 -9.34 5.34
CA GLY A 459 7.75 -9.14 6.39
C GLY A 459 8.67 -10.33 6.64
N SER A 460 9.38 -10.28 7.76
CA SER A 460 10.34 -11.30 8.19
C SER A 460 9.90 -11.95 9.50
N ALA A 461 10.37 -13.17 9.76
CA ALA A 461 10.23 -13.80 11.06
C ALA A 461 11.56 -13.77 11.83
N VAL A 462 11.51 -13.57 13.13
CA VAL A 462 12.72 -13.55 13.99
C VAL A 462 12.55 -14.49 15.16
N ASP A 463 13.52 -15.38 15.38
CA ASP A 463 13.59 -16.14 16.62
C ASP A 463 14.26 -15.28 17.71
N PRO A 464 13.52 -14.79 18.71
CA PRO A 464 14.05 -13.91 19.76
C PRO A 464 15.06 -14.60 20.69
N ASN A 465 15.12 -15.94 20.68
CA ASN A 465 16.05 -16.69 21.52
C ASN A 465 17.42 -16.80 20.88
N THR A 466 17.48 -16.89 19.56
CA THR A 466 18.73 -17.07 18.80
C THR A 466 19.20 -15.80 18.12
N GLY A 467 18.28 -14.85 17.81
CA GLY A 467 18.57 -13.66 17.03
C GLY A 467 18.71 -13.95 15.53
N VAL A 468 18.12 -15.07 15.05
CA VAL A 468 18.10 -15.42 13.63
C VAL A 468 16.85 -14.83 12.99
N ILE A 469 17.04 -14.13 11.86
CA ILE A 469 15.96 -13.62 11.01
C ILE A 469 15.78 -14.50 9.77
N TYR A 470 14.53 -14.71 9.39
CA TYR A 470 14.12 -15.47 8.20
C TYR A 470 13.41 -14.54 7.23
N ILE A 471 13.94 -14.44 5.99
CA ILE A 471 13.48 -13.49 4.98
C ILE A 471 13.22 -14.22 3.68
N ASN A 472 11.99 -14.18 3.18
CA ASN A 472 11.71 -14.58 1.80
C ASN A 472 12.02 -13.41 0.85
N ALA A 473 12.46 -13.72 -0.36
CA ALA A 473 12.95 -12.68 -1.27
C ALA A 473 12.66 -13.01 -2.72
N ASN A 474 12.35 -11.94 -3.49
CA ASN A 474 12.17 -11.99 -4.93
C ASN A 474 13.46 -11.65 -5.68
N GLN A 475 13.67 -12.32 -6.82
CA GLN A 475 14.82 -12.11 -7.70
C GLN A 475 14.36 -12.02 -9.16
N VAL A 476 13.39 -11.17 -9.42
CA VAL A 476 12.83 -10.91 -10.75
C VAL A 476 13.15 -9.48 -11.16
N ALA A 477 13.54 -9.30 -12.40
CA ALA A 477 13.88 -8.00 -12.98
C ALA A 477 12.67 -7.40 -13.71
N TYR A 478 12.59 -6.06 -13.69
CA TYR A 478 11.60 -5.29 -14.44
C TYR A 478 12.30 -4.19 -15.23
N THR A 479 11.60 -3.64 -16.20
CA THR A 479 12.01 -2.41 -16.88
C THR A 479 10.90 -1.39 -16.77
N THR A 480 11.30 -0.13 -16.61
CA THR A 480 10.46 1.06 -16.76
C THR A 480 11.03 1.93 -17.88
N THR A 481 10.19 2.64 -18.61
CA THR A 481 10.64 3.59 -19.62
C THR A 481 10.06 4.95 -19.33
N LEU A 482 10.92 5.89 -18.96
CA LEU A 482 10.52 7.26 -18.72
C LEU A 482 10.32 7.97 -20.07
N VAL A 483 9.16 8.63 -20.21
CA VAL A 483 8.81 9.37 -21.43
C VAL A 483 8.32 10.77 -21.07
N LYS A 484 8.52 11.72 -21.99
CA LYS A 484 7.98 13.06 -21.83
C LYS A 484 6.47 13.02 -22.04
N ASN A 485 5.71 13.66 -21.15
CA ASN A 485 4.30 13.88 -21.35
C ASN A 485 4.07 14.85 -22.50
N ASP A 486 3.22 14.46 -23.43
CA ASP A 486 2.77 15.34 -24.50
C ASP A 486 1.58 16.18 -23.99
N LEU A 487 1.89 17.36 -23.48
CA LEU A 487 0.89 18.28 -22.95
C LEU A 487 -0.02 18.88 -24.07
N SER A 488 0.34 18.67 -25.35
CA SER A 488 -0.51 19.06 -26.50
C SER A 488 -1.55 18.00 -26.85
N ALA A 489 -1.40 16.77 -26.35
CA ALA A 489 -2.37 15.69 -26.54
C ALA A 489 -3.72 16.05 -25.88
N GLY A 490 -4.79 15.43 -26.34
CA GLY A 490 -6.12 15.67 -25.75
C GLY A 490 -6.25 15.19 -24.31
N VAL A 491 -7.20 15.76 -23.61
CA VAL A 491 -7.42 15.55 -22.17
C VAL A 491 -7.49 14.07 -21.80
N GLY A 492 -8.18 13.23 -22.59
CA GLY A 492 -8.33 11.80 -22.30
C GLY A 492 -7.01 11.04 -22.31
N ILE A 493 -6.17 11.28 -23.31
CA ILE A 493 -4.82 10.68 -23.43
C ILE A 493 -3.91 11.17 -22.30
N ARG A 494 -3.91 12.47 -21.99
CA ARG A 494 -3.07 13.03 -20.93
C ARG A 494 -3.45 12.46 -19.57
N THR A 495 -4.75 12.43 -19.25
CA THR A 495 -5.26 11.83 -18.02
C THR A 495 -4.87 10.35 -17.91
N TYR A 496 -5.00 9.60 -19.00
CA TYR A 496 -4.59 8.20 -19.03
C TYR A 496 -3.08 8.04 -18.78
N ARG A 497 -2.26 8.79 -19.47
CA ARG A 497 -0.79 8.71 -19.33
C ARG A 497 -0.32 9.10 -17.94
N GLY A 498 -0.90 10.15 -17.37
CA GLY A 498 -0.50 10.65 -16.05
C GLY A 498 -0.97 9.79 -14.88
N GLN A 499 -2.11 9.08 -15.00
CA GLN A 499 -2.73 8.42 -13.85
C GLN A 499 -2.95 6.91 -14.03
N CYS A 500 -2.98 6.40 -15.24
CA CYS A 500 -3.34 5.00 -15.51
C CYS A 500 -2.20 4.20 -16.13
N ALA A 501 -1.38 4.84 -16.98
CA ALA A 501 -0.36 4.17 -17.78
C ALA A 501 0.75 3.54 -16.92
N VAL A 502 1.02 4.09 -15.74
CA VAL A 502 1.97 3.53 -14.76
C VAL A 502 1.72 2.04 -14.53
N CYS A 503 0.46 1.66 -14.33
CA CYS A 503 0.06 0.28 -14.11
C CYS A 503 -0.42 -0.42 -15.39
N HIS A 504 -1.21 0.26 -16.22
CA HIS A 504 -1.89 -0.36 -17.37
C HIS A 504 -1.12 -0.26 -18.69
N GLY A 505 0.08 0.31 -18.67
CA GLY A 505 0.94 0.48 -19.85
C GLY A 505 0.46 1.60 -20.78
N ALA A 506 1.38 2.24 -21.49
CA ALA A 506 1.05 3.31 -22.42
C ALA A 506 0.18 2.82 -23.62
N ASP A 507 0.25 1.53 -23.95
CA ASP A 507 -0.53 0.85 -24.98
C ASP A 507 -1.82 0.20 -24.46
N ARG A 508 -2.16 0.41 -23.19
CA ARG A 508 -3.33 -0.12 -22.49
C ARG A 508 -3.36 -1.66 -22.38
N LYS A 509 -2.26 -2.35 -22.70
CA LYS A 509 -2.22 -3.82 -22.59
C LYS A 509 -1.98 -4.31 -21.17
N GLY A 510 -1.54 -3.41 -20.29
CA GLY A 510 -1.14 -3.76 -18.93
C GLY A 510 0.10 -4.65 -18.89
N ALA A 511 0.33 -5.23 -17.72
CA ALA A 511 1.33 -6.26 -17.50
C ALA A 511 0.67 -7.43 -16.75
N PRO A 512 -0.18 -8.23 -17.43
CA PRO A 512 -0.81 -9.38 -16.79
C PRO A 512 0.24 -10.35 -16.25
N PRO A 513 -0.03 -10.98 -15.10
CA PRO A 513 -1.30 -10.99 -14.37
C PRO A 513 -1.51 -9.81 -13.41
N ALA A 514 -0.46 -9.06 -13.06
CA ALA A 514 -0.50 -8.03 -12.03
C ALA A 514 -1.40 -6.85 -12.41
N TYR A 515 -1.32 -6.40 -13.66
CA TYR A 515 -2.07 -5.25 -14.18
C TYR A 515 -2.88 -5.67 -15.42
N PRO A 516 -4.22 -5.67 -15.34
CA PRO A 516 -5.05 -6.17 -16.44
C PRO A 516 -5.01 -5.25 -17.67
N SER A 517 -5.20 -5.87 -18.85
CA SER A 517 -5.38 -5.13 -20.09
C SER A 517 -6.69 -4.35 -20.08
N LEU A 518 -6.64 -3.09 -20.52
CA LEU A 518 -7.79 -2.22 -20.76
C LEU A 518 -8.23 -2.19 -22.23
N VAL A 519 -7.51 -2.90 -23.12
CA VAL A 519 -7.94 -3.08 -24.51
C VAL A 519 -9.21 -3.93 -24.53
N GLY A 520 -10.23 -3.47 -25.25
CA GLY A 520 -11.55 -4.14 -25.28
C GLY A 520 -12.29 -4.09 -23.93
N LEU A 521 -12.00 -3.10 -23.08
CA LEU A 521 -12.65 -2.97 -21.76
C LEU A 521 -14.17 -2.83 -21.89
N PHE A 522 -14.63 -2.05 -22.85
CA PHE A 522 -16.05 -1.79 -23.07
C PHE A 522 -16.81 -2.95 -23.74
N ASP A 523 -16.12 -3.99 -24.21
CA ASP A 523 -16.76 -5.27 -24.60
C ASP A 523 -17.22 -6.08 -23.37
N ARG A 524 -16.69 -5.72 -22.20
CA ARG A 524 -16.90 -6.48 -20.93
C ARG A 524 -17.62 -5.66 -19.86
N MET A 525 -17.62 -4.32 -19.97
CA MET A 525 -18.15 -3.39 -18.95
C MET A 525 -18.79 -2.17 -19.59
N THR A 526 -19.83 -1.67 -18.94
CA THR A 526 -20.47 -0.40 -19.35
C THR A 526 -19.68 0.82 -18.85
N GLY A 527 -19.89 1.98 -19.46
CA GLY A 527 -19.28 3.25 -19.07
C GLY A 527 -19.46 3.57 -17.57
N PRO A 528 -20.68 3.51 -17.02
CA PRO A 528 -20.91 3.71 -15.58
C PRO A 528 -20.15 2.73 -14.68
N GLN A 529 -20.03 1.46 -15.09
CA GLN A 529 -19.22 0.48 -14.32
C GLN A 529 -17.73 0.82 -14.33
N VAL A 530 -17.19 1.26 -15.47
CA VAL A 530 -15.81 1.73 -15.58
C VAL A 530 -15.59 2.97 -14.73
N ALA A 531 -16.49 3.96 -14.80
CA ALA A 531 -16.45 5.18 -13.98
C ALA A 531 -16.47 4.85 -12.47
N ALA A 532 -17.35 3.93 -12.05
CA ALA A 532 -17.41 3.48 -10.66
C ALA A 532 -16.07 2.88 -10.19
N ILE A 533 -15.43 2.04 -11.02
CA ILE A 533 -14.10 1.48 -10.69
C ILE A 533 -13.04 2.59 -10.62
N ILE A 534 -13.07 3.57 -11.52
CA ILE A 534 -12.14 4.70 -11.47
C ILE A 534 -12.31 5.45 -10.15
N HIS A 535 -13.54 5.81 -9.78
CA HIS A 535 -13.80 6.58 -8.57
C HIS A 535 -13.52 5.82 -7.28
N GLN A 536 -13.81 4.53 -7.26
CA GLN A 536 -13.69 3.71 -6.06
C GLN A 536 -12.35 3.00 -5.98
N GLY A 537 -11.66 2.77 -7.08
CA GLY A 537 -10.53 1.86 -7.19
C GLY A 537 -10.99 0.40 -7.13
N ARG A 538 -10.09 -0.54 -7.37
CA ARG A 538 -10.37 -1.97 -7.27
C ARG A 538 -9.10 -2.79 -7.04
N GLY A 539 -9.06 -3.58 -5.97
CA GLY A 539 -7.89 -4.35 -5.61
C GLY A 539 -6.70 -3.44 -5.33
N ARG A 540 -5.64 -3.55 -6.12
CA ARG A 540 -4.45 -2.68 -6.03
C ARG A 540 -4.65 -1.32 -6.66
N MET A 541 -5.64 -1.15 -7.51
CA MET A 541 -5.93 0.11 -8.18
C MET A 541 -6.42 1.13 -7.16
N SER A 542 -5.71 2.22 -7.04
CA SER A 542 -6.12 3.38 -6.23
C SER A 542 -7.43 3.97 -6.75
N SER A 543 -8.17 4.65 -5.89
CA SER A 543 -9.34 5.44 -6.28
C SER A 543 -8.91 6.78 -6.85
N PHE A 544 -9.66 7.29 -7.83
CA PHE A 544 -9.46 8.60 -8.44
C PHE A 544 -10.75 9.43 -8.35
N PRO A 545 -11.17 9.80 -7.13
CA PRO A 545 -12.44 10.49 -6.91
C PRO A 545 -12.46 11.92 -7.50
N ASN A 546 -11.30 12.45 -7.83
CA ASN A 546 -11.12 13.76 -8.46
C ASN A 546 -11.29 13.75 -9.99
N LEU A 547 -11.41 12.58 -10.62
CA LEU A 547 -11.66 12.48 -12.04
C LEU A 547 -13.15 12.59 -12.33
N GLU A 548 -13.62 13.82 -12.61
CA GLU A 548 -15.01 14.12 -12.84
C GLU A 548 -15.21 14.93 -14.14
N GLY A 549 -16.47 15.07 -14.56
CA GLY A 549 -16.87 15.95 -15.65
C GLY A 549 -16.13 15.68 -16.96
N THR A 550 -15.55 16.71 -17.55
CA THR A 550 -14.86 16.63 -18.85
C THR A 550 -13.65 15.71 -18.83
N LYS A 551 -12.88 15.67 -17.72
CA LYS A 551 -11.69 14.79 -17.61
C LYS A 551 -12.10 13.32 -17.62
N LEU A 552 -13.12 12.94 -16.84
CA LEU A 552 -13.62 11.56 -16.80
C LEU A 552 -14.19 11.15 -18.17
N ASN A 553 -15.03 11.96 -18.76
CA ASN A 553 -15.66 11.67 -20.06
C ASN A 553 -14.61 11.49 -21.17
N ALA A 554 -13.60 12.37 -21.22
CA ALA A 554 -12.51 12.25 -22.18
C ALA A 554 -11.66 10.98 -21.94
N LEU A 555 -11.43 10.61 -20.67
CA LEU A 555 -10.74 9.38 -20.32
C LEU A 555 -11.55 8.14 -20.75
N LEU A 556 -12.84 8.08 -20.45
CA LEU A 556 -13.71 6.97 -20.85
C LEU A 556 -13.75 6.82 -22.38
N GLU A 557 -13.82 7.92 -23.12
CA GLU A 557 -13.76 7.88 -24.58
C GLU A 557 -12.41 7.37 -25.11
N TYR A 558 -11.30 7.83 -24.52
CA TYR A 558 -9.98 7.30 -24.86
C TYR A 558 -9.85 5.79 -24.53
N LEU A 559 -10.37 5.36 -23.39
CA LEU A 559 -10.37 3.94 -23.02
C LEU A 559 -11.20 3.11 -23.99
N ARG A 560 -12.30 3.65 -24.52
CA ARG A 560 -13.20 2.99 -25.48
C ARG A 560 -12.59 2.87 -26.88
N THR A 561 -12.06 3.96 -27.42
CA THR A 561 -11.64 4.07 -28.82
C THR A 561 -10.15 3.85 -29.04
N GLY A 562 -9.33 4.17 -28.04
CA GLY A 562 -7.88 4.27 -28.19
C GLY A 562 -7.41 5.49 -28.94
N ALA A 563 -8.32 6.35 -29.36
CA ALA A 563 -8.04 7.56 -30.11
C ALA A 563 -8.33 8.79 -29.24
N ASP A 564 -7.59 9.87 -29.50
CA ASP A 564 -7.83 11.16 -28.87
C ASP A 564 -9.05 11.85 -29.54
N ALA A 565 -10.07 12.14 -28.79
CA ALA A 565 -11.23 12.89 -29.28
C ALA A 565 -10.89 14.31 -29.80
N GLY A 566 -9.66 14.78 -29.52
CA GLY A 566 -9.13 16.08 -29.98
C GLY A 566 -8.41 16.05 -31.32
N ALA A 567 -7.92 14.87 -31.75
CA ALA A 567 -6.99 14.76 -32.91
C ALA A 567 -7.66 14.88 -34.30
N SER A 568 -8.98 14.89 -34.37
CA SER A 568 -9.68 14.92 -35.67
C SER A 568 -10.06 16.32 -36.16
N ARG A 569 -9.55 17.42 -35.60
CA ARG A 569 -9.92 18.77 -35.98
C ARG A 569 -8.90 19.61 -36.76
N ASP A 570 -7.68 19.16 -36.97
CA ASP A 570 -6.63 19.96 -37.63
C ASP A 570 -6.30 19.57 -39.08
N SER A 571 -7.10 18.75 -39.74
CA SER A 571 -6.84 18.39 -41.14
C SER A 571 -8.01 18.72 -42.10
N ALA A 572 -8.79 19.75 -41.85
CA ALA A 572 -9.71 20.30 -42.82
C ALA A 572 -9.65 21.83 -42.84
N SER A 573 -8.62 22.38 -43.54
CA SER A 573 -8.58 23.75 -43.98
C SER A 573 -9.61 23.99 -45.10
N ASN A 574 -10.35 25.09 -44.95
CA ASN A 574 -11.15 25.75 -45.98
C ASN A 574 -12.46 25.09 -46.44
N VAL A 575 -13.56 25.33 -45.72
CA VAL A 575 -14.86 25.64 -46.30
C VAL A 575 -15.57 26.63 -45.36
N GLY A 576 -16.20 27.66 -45.91
CA GLY A 576 -16.81 28.80 -45.24
C GLY A 576 -17.92 28.50 -44.22
N PRO A 577 -18.53 29.52 -43.61
CA PRO A 577 -19.35 29.36 -42.43
C PRO A 577 -20.61 28.55 -42.71
N SER A 578 -20.60 27.28 -42.29
CA SER A 578 -21.79 26.44 -42.25
C SER A 578 -22.46 26.57 -40.89
N VAL A 579 -23.74 26.80 -40.89
CA VAL A 579 -24.69 26.85 -39.77
C VAL A 579 -24.51 25.57 -38.91
N PRO A 580 -24.46 25.67 -37.56
CA PRO A 580 -24.35 24.49 -36.70
C PRO A 580 -25.57 23.59 -36.90
N ALA A 581 -25.35 22.35 -37.31
CA ALA A 581 -26.38 21.33 -37.43
C ALA A 581 -27.04 21.11 -36.07
N VAL A 582 -28.34 21.14 -36.05
CA VAL A 582 -29.20 20.66 -34.95
C VAL A 582 -28.91 19.19 -34.79
N ALA A 583 -28.69 18.72 -33.56
CA ALA A 583 -28.53 17.30 -33.27
C ALA A 583 -29.80 16.58 -33.78
N ASP A 584 -29.64 15.71 -34.77
CA ASP A 584 -30.71 14.90 -35.32
C ASP A 584 -31.13 13.81 -34.31
N GLU A 585 -32.38 13.36 -34.41
CA GLU A 585 -32.99 12.30 -33.57
C GLU A 585 -32.27 10.94 -33.69
N ASP A 586 -31.24 10.80 -34.55
CA ASP A 586 -30.45 9.62 -34.80
C ASP A 586 -29.02 9.70 -34.13
N SER A 587 -28.85 10.56 -33.12
CA SER A 587 -27.55 10.65 -32.40
C SER A 587 -27.27 9.37 -31.62
N GLU A 588 -26.16 8.69 -31.93
CA GLU A 588 -25.65 7.54 -31.17
C GLU A 588 -24.92 7.92 -29.86
N ASP A 589 -24.97 9.20 -29.43
CA ASP A 589 -24.38 9.70 -28.20
C ASP A 589 -25.22 9.25 -27.00
N PRO A 590 -24.72 8.35 -26.11
CA PRO A 590 -25.47 7.83 -24.97
C PRO A 590 -25.98 8.92 -24.02
N ASP A 591 -25.23 10.01 -23.84
CA ASP A 591 -25.62 11.13 -22.97
C ASP A 591 -26.71 11.96 -23.63
N ALA A 592 -26.67 12.14 -24.96
CA ALA A 592 -27.74 12.77 -25.70
C ALA A 592 -29.01 11.92 -25.68
N ILE A 593 -28.89 10.61 -25.73
CA ILE A 593 -30.00 9.67 -25.57
C ILE A 593 -30.61 9.77 -24.17
N ALA A 594 -29.78 9.71 -23.10
CA ALA A 594 -30.24 9.87 -21.73
C ALA A 594 -30.90 11.23 -21.49
N GLY A 595 -30.35 12.30 -22.08
CA GLY A 595 -30.95 13.64 -22.07
C GLY A 595 -32.27 13.70 -22.81
N ALA A 596 -32.41 13.02 -23.95
CA ALA A 596 -33.63 12.90 -24.73
C ALA A 596 -34.72 12.15 -23.97
N ASP A 597 -34.36 11.04 -23.30
CA ASP A 597 -35.29 10.26 -22.49
C ASP A 597 -35.80 11.07 -21.29
N LEU A 598 -34.94 11.79 -20.62
CA LEU A 598 -35.31 12.67 -19.49
C LEU A 598 -36.18 13.83 -19.98
N TYR A 599 -35.85 14.44 -21.14
CA TYR A 599 -36.66 15.45 -21.76
C TYR A 599 -38.05 14.91 -22.08
N THR A 600 -38.14 13.75 -22.69
CA THR A 600 -39.41 13.09 -23.04
C THR A 600 -40.25 12.84 -21.82
N ALA A 601 -39.64 12.34 -20.72
CA ALA A 601 -40.36 12.02 -19.51
C ALA A 601 -40.82 13.23 -18.68
N ARG A 602 -40.08 14.37 -18.73
CA ARG A 602 -40.34 15.50 -17.81
C ARG A 602 -40.71 16.81 -18.49
N CYS A 603 -40.33 17.04 -19.73
CA CYS A 603 -40.39 18.37 -20.38
C CYS A 603 -41.30 18.38 -21.62
N SER A 604 -41.39 17.26 -22.35
CA SER A 604 -42.07 17.18 -23.65
C SER A 604 -43.57 17.50 -23.60
N LEU A 605 -44.22 17.18 -22.45
CA LEU A 605 -45.67 17.47 -22.27
C LEU A 605 -46.01 18.94 -22.45
N CYS A 606 -45.12 19.83 -22.02
CA CYS A 606 -45.32 21.26 -22.14
C CYS A 606 -44.57 21.86 -23.35
N HIS A 607 -43.30 21.45 -23.55
CA HIS A 607 -42.44 22.04 -24.56
C HIS A 607 -42.50 21.36 -25.95
N GLY A 608 -43.37 20.34 -26.10
CA GLY A 608 -43.54 19.57 -27.34
C GLY A 608 -42.43 18.54 -27.57
N ALA A 609 -42.76 17.45 -28.26
CA ALA A 609 -41.80 16.38 -28.53
C ALA A 609 -40.58 16.86 -29.35
N LYS A 610 -40.79 17.84 -30.22
CA LYS A 610 -39.75 18.47 -31.05
C LYS A 610 -39.16 19.75 -30.43
N ARG A 611 -39.44 20.05 -29.19
CA ARG A 611 -38.96 21.24 -28.44
C ARG A 611 -39.52 22.56 -29.00
N GLU A 612 -40.61 22.53 -29.74
CA GLU A 612 -41.23 23.68 -30.43
C GLU A 612 -42.01 24.62 -29.50
N GLY A 613 -42.46 24.08 -28.33
CA GLY A 613 -43.31 24.80 -27.39
C GLY A 613 -44.65 25.24 -28.02
N THR A 614 -45.35 26.13 -27.32
CA THR A 614 -46.59 26.82 -27.80
C THR A 614 -46.52 28.30 -27.44
N PRO A 615 -45.68 29.08 -28.14
CA PRO A 615 -45.55 30.51 -27.88
C PRO A 615 -46.88 31.27 -28.03
N PRO A 616 -47.15 32.26 -27.18
CA PRO A 616 -46.29 32.84 -26.16
C PRO A 616 -46.36 32.16 -24.79
N SER A 617 -47.27 31.19 -24.62
CA SER A 617 -47.53 30.57 -23.30
C SER A 617 -46.42 29.62 -22.84
N VAL A 618 -45.87 28.82 -23.75
CA VAL A 618 -44.73 27.92 -23.48
C VAL A 618 -43.64 28.17 -24.50
N PRO A 619 -42.46 28.65 -24.09
CA PRO A 619 -41.40 28.99 -25.02
C PRO A 619 -40.83 27.75 -25.73
N ALA A 620 -40.40 27.91 -26.99
CA ALA A 620 -39.64 26.92 -27.70
C ALA A 620 -38.24 26.75 -27.05
N LEU A 621 -37.79 25.49 -26.90
CA LEU A 621 -36.48 25.16 -26.41
C LEU A 621 -35.45 24.88 -27.50
N LEU A 622 -35.91 24.86 -28.79
CA LEU A 622 -35.00 24.86 -29.95
C LEU A 622 -34.06 26.07 -29.86
N GLY A 623 -32.75 25.83 -29.93
CA GLY A 623 -31.75 26.91 -29.84
C GLY A 623 -31.71 27.61 -28.47
N VAL A 624 -32.20 27.01 -27.41
CA VAL A 624 -32.18 27.61 -26.06
C VAL A 624 -30.75 27.91 -25.61
N GLY A 625 -29.75 27.05 -25.93
CA GLY A 625 -28.33 27.26 -25.64
C GLY A 625 -27.69 28.44 -26.40
N GLN A 626 -28.37 29.03 -27.38
CA GLN A 626 -27.95 30.29 -28.04
C GLN A 626 -28.49 31.52 -27.30
N ARG A 627 -29.50 31.36 -26.46
CA ARG A 627 -30.21 32.44 -25.75
C ARG A 627 -29.92 32.51 -24.27
N LEU A 628 -29.59 31.35 -23.66
CA LEU A 628 -29.32 31.20 -22.24
C LEU A 628 -28.08 30.33 -22.06
N ASN A 629 -27.27 30.64 -21.05
CA ASN A 629 -26.13 29.83 -20.66
C ASN A 629 -26.57 28.68 -19.73
N ALA A 630 -25.62 27.74 -19.43
CA ALA A 630 -25.90 26.56 -18.61
C ALA A 630 -26.47 26.91 -17.25
N SER A 631 -25.86 27.88 -16.54
CA SER A 631 -26.33 28.31 -15.21
C SER A 631 -27.77 28.86 -15.25
N GLN A 632 -28.10 29.63 -16.26
CA GLN A 632 -29.45 30.19 -16.42
C GLN A 632 -30.49 29.12 -16.71
N VAL A 633 -30.14 28.10 -17.53
CA VAL A 633 -31.05 26.99 -17.84
C VAL A 633 -31.21 26.09 -16.62
N THR A 634 -30.13 25.81 -15.89
CA THR A 634 -30.15 25.07 -14.62
C THR A 634 -31.04 25.75 -13.60
N ASP A 635 -30.90 27.08 -13.43
CA ASP A 635 -31.72 27.86 -12.51
C ASP A 635 -33.20 27.78 -12.85
N LEU A 636 -33.56 27.87 -14.17
CA LEU A 636 -34.91 27.68 -14.63
C LEU A 636 -35.47 26.28 -14.42
N ILE A 637 -34.65 25.26 -14.56
CA ILE A 637 -35.04 23.87 -14.27
C ILE A 637 -35.29 23.70 -12.77
N HIS A 638 -34.40 24.16 -11.94
CA HIS A 638 -34.48 23.95 -10.48
C HIS A 638 -35.57 24.78 -9.80
N HIS A 639 -35.77 26.02 -10.23
CA HIS A 639 -36.70 26.94 -9.56
C HIS A 639 -38.02 27.16 -10.31
N GLY A 640 -38.07 26.72 -11.58
CA GLY A 640 -39.23 27.01 -12.44
C GLY A 640 -39.38 28.49 -12.81
N LYS A 641 -40.34 28.82 -13.71
CA LYS A 641 -40.68 30.21 -14.05
C LYS A 641 -42.07 30.29 -14.59
N GLY A 642 -42.90 31.13 -13.97
CA GLY A 642 -44.29 31.32 -14.44
C GLY A 642 -45.10 30.04 -14.31
N ALA A 643 -45.56 29.48 -15.43
CA ALA A 643 -46.31 28.20 -15.47
C ALA A 643 -45.38 26.97 -15.44
N MET A 644 -44.06 27.11 -15.56
CA MET A 644 -43.08 26.02 -15.48
C MET A 644 -42.87 25.64 -14.03
N PRO A 645 -43.17 24.40 -13.62
CA PRO A 645 -42.88 23.93 -12.28
C PRO A 645 -41.37 23.74 -12.03
N PRO A 646 -40.90 23.79 -10.78
CA PRO A 646 -39.52 23.48 -10.43
C PRO A 646 -39.24 21.96 -10.48
N PHE A 647 -38.01 21.61 -10.87
CA PHE A 647 -37.48 20.22 -10.89
C PHE A 647 -36.16 20.15 -10.11
N PRO A 648 -36.16 20.42 -8.79
CA PRO A 648 -34.93 20.47 -8.00
C PRO A 648 -34.25 19.11 -7.81
N ALA A 649 -34.92 18.02 -8.16
CA ALA A 649 -34.36 16.66 -8.09
C ALA A 649 -33.61 16.23 -9.35
N ILE A 650 -33.54 17.06 -10.39
CA ILE A 650 -32.71 16.83 -11.58
C ILE A 650 -31.31 17.38 -11.28
N GLU A 651 -30.43 16.53 -10.79
CA GLU A 651 -29.03 16.85 -10.48
C GLU A 651 -28.10 16.14 -11.47
N ASP A 652 -26.80 16.44 -11.42
CA ASP A 652 -25.81 15.72 -12.23
C ASP A 652 -25.77 14.21 -11.83
N PRO A 653 -25.64 13.29 -12.82
CA PRO A 653 -25.32 13.52 -14.24
C PRO A 653 -26.53 13.78 -15.16
N GLU A 654 -27.77 13.62 -14.71
CA GLU A 654 -29.00 13.76 -15.51
C GLU A 654 -29.17 15.21 -16.05
N LEU A 655 -28.82 16.19 -15.23
CA LEU A 655 -28.86 17.61 -15.61
C LEU A 655 -27.91 17.90 -16.77
N SER A 656 -26.68 17.42 -16.68
CA SER A 656 -25.68 17.59 -17.74
C SER A 656 -26.11 16.95 -19.06
N SER A 657 -26.71 15.77 -19.03
CA SER A 657 -27.27 15.06 -20.17
C SER A 657 -28.44 15.86 -20.79
N LEU A 658 -29.32 16.40 -19.96
CA LEU A 658 -30.44 17.25 -20.42
C LEU A 658 -29.97 18.56 -21.06
N LEU A 659 -28.99 19.25 -20.44
CA LEU A 659 -28.41 20.46 -20.98
C LEU A 659 -27.78 20.23 -22.36
N ARG A 660 -27.05 19.10 -22.48
CA ARG A 660 -26.45 18.68 -23.77
C ARG A 660 -27.52 18.43 -24.84
N PHE A 661 -28.57 17.67 -24.51
CA PHE A 661 -29.70 17.44 -25.44
C PHE A 661 -30.39 18.71 -25.85
N LEU A 662 -30.49 19.70 -24.97
CA LEU A 662 -31.05 21.02 -25.26
C LEU A 662 -30.10 21.92 -26.06
N GLY A 663 -28.90 21.50 -26.39
CA GLY A 663 -27.89 22.26 -27.12
C GLY A 663 -27.33 23.45 -26.33
N VAL A 664 -27.40 23.35 -24.98
CA VAL A 664 -26.83 24.34 -24.05
C VAL A 664 -25.36 24.03 -23.87
N ARG A 665 -24.47 24.93 -24.26
CA ARG A 665 -23.04 24.78 -23.91
C ARG A 665 -22.89 24.94 -22.43
N THR A 666 -22.44 23.90 -21.76
CA THR A 666 -21.89 23.98 -20.41
C THR A 666 -20.52 24.64 -20.53
N GLU A 667 -20.48 25.95 -20.66
CA GLU A 667 -19.25 26.69 -20.41
C GLU A 667 -18.98 26.54 -18.93
N VAL A 668 -17.99 25.75 -18.57
CA VAL A 668 -17.30 25.93 -17.31
C VAL A 668 -16.71 27.33 -17.39
N ALA A 669 -17.45 28.31 -16.84
CA ALA A 669 -16.92 29.65 -16.60
C ALA A 669 -15.59 29.43 -15.86
N GLY A 670 -14.51 29.97 -16.44
CA GLY A 670 -13.13 29.91 -15.96
C GLY A 670 -12.95 29.64 -14.47
N ALA A 671 -12.93 28.42 -14.10
CA ALA A 671 -12.22 27.93 -12.94
C ALA A 671 -10.82 27.53 -13.41
N ASP A 672 -10.14 28.50 -13.97
CA ASP A 672 -8.75 28.31 -14.37
C ASP A 672 -7.89 29.32 -13.65
N SER A 673 -7.80 29.11 -12.33
CA SER A 673 -6.74 29.65 -11.48
C SER A 673 -6.53 28.85 -10.19
N GLY A 674 -6.99 27.57 -10.13
CA GLY A 674 -6.83 26.71 -8.97
C GLY A 674 -6.41 25.25 -9.27
N ASP A 675 -6.47 24.80 -10.51
CA ASP A 675 -6.22 23.39 -10.87
C ASP A 675 -5.14 23.21 -11.96
N ALA A 676 -4.15 24.08 -11.95
CA ALA A 676 -2.84 23.70 -12.45
C ALA A 676 -2.07 23.00 -11.32
N ALA A 677 -2.57 21.86 -10.83
CA ALA A 677 -1.69 20.78 -10.43
C ALA A 677 -0.88 20.50 -11.69
N SER A 678 0.39 20.87 -11.68
CA SER A 678 1.28 20.74 -12.83
C SER A 678 1.22 19.30 -13.29
N GLU A 679 0.70 19.07 -14.49
CA GLU A 679 0.77 17.74 -15.07
C GLU A 679 2.25 17.39 -15.10
N ASP A 680 2.62 16.25 -14.54
CA ASP A 680 4.02 15.83 -14.45
C ASP A 680 4.64 15.89 -15.84
N PRO A 681 5.79 16.53 -16.02
CA PRO A 681 6.42 16.68 -17.34
C PRO A 681 6.86 15.35 -17.93
N TYR A 682 6.97 14.32 -17.08
CA TYR A 682 7.36 12.98 -17.45
C TYR A 682 6.45 11.94 -16.80
N THR A 683 6.35 10.78 -17.43
CA THR A 683 5.66 9.60 -16.90
C THR A 683 6.39 8.34 -17.36
N ILE A 684 6.04 7.18 -16.81
CA ILE A 684 6.55 5.90 -17.31
C ILE A 684 5.52 5.22 -18.22
N THR A 685 6.01 4.38 -19.13
CA THR A 685 5.14 3.59 -20.03
C THR A 685 4.51 2.38 -19.35
N GLY A 686 4.76 2.18 -18.06
CA GLY A 686 4.30 1.07 -17.25
C GLY A 686 5.44 0.12 -16.85
N TYR A 687 5.10 -0.78 -15.93
CA TYR A 687 6.01 -1.82 -15.47
C TYR A 687 6.03 -2.97 -16.46
N THR A 688 7.21 -3.38 -16.92
CA THR A 688 7.38 -4.51 -17.82
C THR A 688 8.32 -5.52 -17.19
N ARG A 689 7.85 -6.77 -16.99
CA ARG A 689 8.73 -7.84 -16.51
C ARG A 689 9.78 -8.14 -17.57
N PHE A 690 11.01 -8.38 -17.12
CA PHE A 690 12.07 -8.86 -18.00
C PHE A 690 11.96 -10.38 -18.08
N ASP A 691 11.14 -10.85 -19.03
CA ASP A 691 10.85 -12.26 -19.27
C ASP A 691 11.40 -12.71 -20.63
N ASP A 692 11.63 -14.04 -20.76
CA ASP A 692 11.89 -14.69 -22.04
C ASP A 692 10.60 -14.90 -22.86
N ALA A 693 10.68 -15.42 -24.05
CA ALA A 693 9.54 -15.63 -24.95
C ALA A 693 8.47 -16.62 -24.39
N GLU A 694 8.86 -17.49 -23.46
CA GLU A 694 7.92 -18.41 -22.81
C GLU A 694 7.25 -17.79 -21.57
N GLY A 695 7.60 -16.56 -21.17
CA GLY A 695 7.04 -15.83 -20.04
C GLY A 695 7.67 -16.17 -18.69
N PHE A 696 8.87 -16.75 -18.67
CA PHE A 696 9.64 -16.94 -17.45
C PHE A 696 10.69 -15.83 -17.28
N PRO A 697 11.08 -15.50 -16.03
CA PRO A 697 12.09 -14.47 -15.82
C PRO A 697 13.37 -14.70 -16.64
N ALA A 698 13.79 -13.67 -17.35
CA ALA A 698 14.98 -13.73 -18.24
C ALA A 698 16.32 -13.71 -17.47
N VAL A 699 16.26 -13.68 -16.14
CA VAL A 699 17.43 -13.87 -15.25
C VAL A 699 17.54 -15.31 -14.82
N ALA A 700 18.75 -15.75 -14.47
CA ALA A 700 18.98 -17.13 -13.99
C ALA A 700 18.23 -17.40 -12.68
N PRO A 701 17.63 -18.57 -12.46
CA PRO A 701 17.09 -18.97 -11.17
C PRO A 701 18.20 -19.04 -10.09
N PRO A 702 17.84 -19.03 -8.77
CA PRO A 702 16.48 -19.04 -8.25
C PRO A 702 15.80 -17.65 -8.34
N TRP A 703 14.50 -17.64 -8.70
CA TRP A 703 13.70 -16.43 -8.82
C TRP A 703 13.01 -16.04 -7.51
N GLY A 704 12.99 -16.94 -6.55
CA GLY A 704 12.59 -16.72 -5.17
C GLY A 704 13.47 -17.48 -4.22
N THR A 705 13.76 -16.92 -3.05
CA THR A 705 14.59 -17.56 -2.03
C THR A 705 14.01 -17.38 -0.63
N LEU A 706 14.36 -18.30 0.28
CA LEU A 706 14.20 -18.15 1.71
C LEU A 706 15.58 -18.13 2.35
N ASN A 707 15.83 -17.14 3.21
CA ASN A 707 17.14 -16.82 3.75
C ASN A 707 17.10 -16.84 5.28
N ALA A 708 18.08 -17.44 5.94
CA ALA A 708 18.27 -17.34 7.39
C ALA A 708 19.59 -16.63 7.68
N ILE A 709 19.51 -15.55 8.45
CA ILE A 709 20.65 -14.69 8.77
C ILE A 709 20.76 -14.55 10.29
N ASP A 710 21.93 -14.81 10.85
CA ASP A 710 22.24 -14.53 12.24
C ASP A 710 22.49 -13.05 12.45
N LEU A 711 21.55 -12.35 13.07
CA LEU A 711 21.65 -10.91 13.36
C LEU A 711 22.75 -10.56 14.38
N ASN A 712 23.23 -11.53 15.15
CA ASN A 712 24.36 -11.30 16.06
C ASN A 712 25.67 -11.09 15.30
N THR A 713 25.79 -11.68 14.11
CA THR A 713 27.04 -11.67 13.32
C THR A 713 26.89 -11.06 11.94
N GLY A 714 25.66 -10.98 11.41
CA GLY A 714 25.38 -10.58 10.03
C GLY A 714 25.67 -11.68 9.00
N LYS A 715 25.88 -12.94 9.44
CA LYS A 715 26.22 -14.05 8.55
C LYS A 715 25.00 -14.90 8.20
N TYR A 716 24.99 -15.40 6.98
CA TYR A 716 24.02 -16.40 6.56
C TYR A 716 24.24 -17.71 7.31
N LEU A 717 23.14 -18.30 7.77
CA LEU A 717 23.12 -19.70 8.20
C LEU A 717 22.82 -20.60 7.00
N TRP A 718 21.85 -20.22 6.20
CA TRP A 718 21.47 -20.91 4.97
C TRP A 718 20.66 -19.99 4.03
N LYS A 719 20.66 -20.36 2.76
CA LYS A 719 19.85 -19.72 1.69
C LYS A 719 19.38 -20.82 0.75
N ILE A 720 18.09 -20.90 0.51
CA ILE A 720 17.46 -21.95 -0.31
C ILE A 720 16.49 -21.33 -1.31
N PRO A 721 16.23 -21.96 -2.47
CA PRO A 721 15.13 -21.60 -3.34
C PRO A 721 13.79 -21.74 -2.64
N LEU A 722 12.84 -20.83 -2.90
CA LEU A 722 11.47 -20.85 -2.40
C LEU A 722 10.48 -20.84 -3.57
N GLY A 723 9.66 -21.90 -3.63
CA GLY A 723 8.70 -22.11 -4.71
C GLY A 723 9.28 -22.76 -5.96
N GLU A 724 8.39 -23.13 -6.85
CA GLU A 724 8.72 -23.66 -8.18
C GLU A 724 7.60 -23.37 -9.18
N TYR A 725 7.93 -23.29 -10.45
CA TYR A 725 6.95 -23.30 -11.52
C TYR A 725 6.57 -24.75 -11.84
N PRO A 726 5.32 -25.18 -11.65
CA PRO A 726 4.91 -26.58 -11.83
C PRO A 726 5.21 -27.12 -13.24
N GLU A 727 5.08 -26.29 -14.27
CA GLU A 727 5.36 -26.65 -15.66
C GLU A 727 6.86 -26.88 -15.93
N LEU A 728 7.75 -26.15 -15.24
CA LEU A 728 9.20 -26.37 -15.33
C LEU A 728 9.62 -27.61 -14.52
N ALA A 729 9.01 -27.78 -13.33
CA ALA A 729 9.26 -28.94 -12.49
C ALA A 729 8.86 -30.25 -13.21
N ALA A 730 7.74 -30.25 -13.95
CA ALA A 730 7.30 -31.37 -14.79
C ALA A 730 8.28 -31.69 -15.93
N LYS A 731 9.01 -30.69 -16.42
CA LYS A 731 10.10 -30.82 -17.41
C LYS A 731 11.46 -31.17 -16.77
N GLY A 732 11.51 -31.42 -15.45
CA GLY A 732 12.73 -31.78 -14.73
C GLY A 732 13.51 -30.60 -14.13
N MET A 733 13.11 -29.33 -14.37
CA MET A 733 13.72 -28.14 -13.78
C MET A 733 13.04 -27.81 -12.46
N LYS A 734 13.48 -28.41 -11.36
CA LYS A 734 12.97 -28.20 -10.01
C LYS A 734 13.70 -27.07 -9.28
N ASN A 735 13.12 -26.62 -8.18
CA ASN A 735 13.72 -25.62 -7.26
C ASN A 735 14.12 -24.32 -7.98
N THR A 736 13.29 -23.89 -8.91
CA THR A 736 13.54 -22.65 -9.65
C THR A 736 13.32 -21.39 -8.78
N GLY A 737 12.64 -21.54 -7.64
CA GLY A 737 12.06 -20.40 -6.94
C GLY A 737 10.97 -19.75 -7.77
N THR A 738 10.13 -18.95 -7.11
CA THR A 738 9.11 -18.11 -7.77
C THR A 738 8.96 -16.79 -7.04
N GLU A 739 8.23 -15.85 -7.63
CA GLU A 739 7.75 -14.67 -6.91
C GLU A 739 6.98 -15.09 -5.67
N ASN A 740 7.19 -14.35 -4.59
CA ASN A 740 6.63 -14.63 -3.28
C ASN A 740 6.34 -13.32 -2.52
N TYR A 741 5.33 -13.32 -1.64
CA TYR A 741 4.77 -12.09 -1.07
C TYR A 741 4.59 -12.15 0.45
N GLY A 742 3.75 -13.07 0.96
CA GLY A 742 3.55 -13.27 2.39
C GLY A 742 4.82 -13.72 3.11
N GLY A 743 4.92 -13.38 4.39
CA GLY A 743 6.10 -13.70 5.19
C GLY A 743 6.11 -15.10 5.79
N PRO A 744 7.25 -15.53 6.36
CA PRO A 744 7.34 -16.73 7.17
C PRO A 744 6.81 -16.48 8.60
N ILE A 745 6.56 -17.57 9.33
CA ILE A 745 6.52 -17.60 10.77
C ILE A 745 7.59 -18.57 11.29
N VAL A 746 8.09 -18.33 12.50
CA VAL A 746 9.04 -19.21 13.16
C VAL A 746 8.50 -19.64 14.52
N THR A 747 8.75 -20.92 14.90
CA THR A 747 8.23 -21.47 16.16
C THR A 747 9.33 -22.02 17.06
N ALA A 748 9.08 -22.05 18.35
CA ALA A 748 9.95 -22.71 19.32
C ALA A 748 10.08 -24.23 19.07
N GLY A 749 9.17 -24.83 18.29
CA GLY A 749 9.28 -26.20 17.76
C GLY A 749 10.42 -26.38 16.75
N GLY A 750 11.13 -25.30 16.41
CA GLY A 750 12.28 -25.30 15.49
C GLY A 750 11.90 -25.31 14.02
N LEU A 751 10.74 -24.79 13.68
CA LEU A 751 10.20 -24.74 12.32
C LEU A 751 10.13 -23.31 11.80
N VAL A 752 10.45 -23.15 10.52
CA VAL A 752 10.05 -21.98 9.70
C VAL A 752 8.94 -22.43 8.79
N ILE A 753 7.77 -21.80 8.88
CA ILE A 753 6.59 -22.19 8.13
C ILE A 753 6.22 -21.04 7.18
N ILE A 754 6.07 -21.33 5.90
CA ILE A 754 5.80 -20.35 4.86
C ILE A 754 5.05 -20.99 3.68
N ALA A 755 4.15 -20.21 3.06
CA ALA A 755 3.66 -20.50 1.72
C ALA A 755 4.17 -19.42 0.75
N ALA A 756 3.62 -18.23 0.79
CA ALA A 756 4.07 -17.01 0.10
C ALA A 756 4.05 -17.05 -1.45
N THR A 757 4.20 -18.23 -2.04
CA THR A 757 4.41 -18.43 -3.48
C THR A 757 3.13 -18.35 -4.29
N ASP A 758 3.23 -17.78 -5.49
CA ASP A 758 2.08 -17.50 -6.35
C ASP A 758 1.68 -18.69 -7.25
N PHE A 759 2.60 -19.60 -7.56
CA PHE A 759 2.40 -20.60 -8.62
C PHE A 759 2.19 -22.02 -8.13
N ASP A 760 2.82 -22.46 -7.05
CA ASP A 760 2.91 -23.88 -6.71
C ASP A 760 1.89 -24.40 -5.69
N ARG A 761 1.03 -23.55 -5.14
CA ARG A 761 -0.07 -23.89 -4.20
C ARG A 761 0.36 -24.79 -3.05
N LYS A 762 1.47 -24.42 -2.40
CA LYS A 762 2.06 -25.23 -1.34
C LYS A 762 2.33 -24.39 -0.11
N ILE A 763 2.16 -24.98 1.07
CA ILE A 763 2.70 -24.50 2.33
C ILE A 763 3.82 -25.44 2.77
N ARG A 764 4.90 -24.88 3.31
CA ARG A 764 6.11 -25.62 3.65
C ARG A 764 6.54 -25.37 5.08
N ALA A 765 7.11 -26.40 5.70
CA ALA A 765 7.80 -26.28 6.99
C ALA A 765 9.26 -26.71 6.82
N PHE A 766 10.15 -25.82 7.16
CA PHE A 766 11.60 -26.04 7.10
C PHE A 766 12.20 -26.12 8.51
N ASN A 767 13.28 -26.88 8.64
CA ASN A 767 14.13 -26.86 9.83
C ASN A 767 14.76 -25.46 9.96
N SER A 768 14.46 -24.74 11.03
CA SER A 768 14.93 -23.36 11.24
C SER A 768 16.46 -23.24 11.27
N ARG A 769 17.19 -24.29 11.63
CA ARG A 769 18.66 -24.27 11.73
C ARG A 769 19.37 -24.60 10.43
N THR A 770 18.78 -25.47 9.58
CA THR A 770 19.47 -26.04 8.40
C THR A 770 18.84 -25.64 7.07
N GLY A 771 17.59 -25.14 7.07
CA GLY A 771 16.83 -24.88 5.85
C GLY A 771 16.30 -26.17 5.18
N GLU A 772 16.44 -27.32 5.79
CA GLU A 772 15.92 -28.60 5.28
C GLU A 772 14.39 -28.58 5.24
N LEU A 773 13.80 -28.96 4.11
CA LEU A 773 12.36 -29.15 3.96
C LEU A 773 11.91 -30.39 4.74
N LEU A 774 11.10 -30.20 5.80
CA LEU A 774 10.58 -31.26 6.65
C LEU A 774 9.18 -31.71 6.29
N TRP A 775 8.37 -30.80 5.74
CA TRP A 775 7.00 -31.07 5.34
C TRP A 775 6.53 -30.09 4.28
N GLU A 776 5.66 -30.60 3.40
CA GLU A 776 4.98 -29.83 2.37
C GLU A 776 3.51 -30.23 2.34
N GLY A 777 2.61 -29.25 2.41
CA GLY A 777 1.15 -29.40 2.31
C GLY A 777 0.61 -28.74 1.06
N SER A 778 -0.33 -29.42 0.38
CA SER A 778 -1.03 -28.87 -0.78
C SER A 778 -2.13 -27.90 -0.33
N LEU A 779 -2.31 -26.82 -1.08
CA LEU A 779 -3.35 -25.80 -0.88
C LEU A 779 -4.32 -25.81 -2.06
N PRO A 780 -5.61 -25.46 -1.84
CA PRO A 780 -6.60 -25.39 -2.92
C PRO A 780 -6.28 -24.25 -3.91
N PHE A 781 -5.68 -23.18 -3.43
CA PHE A 781 -5.27 -22.00 -4.19
C PHE A 781 -3.90 -21.53 -3.71
N SER A 782 -3.32 -20.52 -4.37
CA SER A 782 -2.06 -19.92 -3.95
C SER A 782 -2.13 -19.35 -2.54
N GLY A 783 -1.12 -19.61 -1.72
CA GLY A 783 -1.05 -19.17 -0.33
C GLY A 783 -0.20 -17.93 -0.16
N VAL A 784 -0.58 -16.80 -0.77
CA VAL A 784 0.23 -15.57 -0.77
C VAL A 784 0.21 -14.80 0.56
N ALA A 785 -0.66 -15.17 1.50
CA ALA A 785 -0.72 -14.57 2.84
C ALA A 785 0.37 -15.11 3.77
N THR A 786 0.61 -14.39 4.87
CA THR A 786 1.43 -14.90 5.99
C THR A 786 0.60 -15.86 6.83
N PRO A 787 1.09 -17.04 7.19
CA PRO A 787 0.37 -17.96 8.08
C PRO A 787 0.32 -17.45 9.53
N ALA A 788 -0.59 -18.02 10.33
CA ALA A 788 -0.62 -17.84 11.78
C ALA A 788 -0.61 -19.20 12.49
N THR A 789 -0.12 -19.27 13.74
CA THR A 789 -0.17 -20.46 14.56
C THR A 789 -0.69 -20.14 15.96
N TYR A 790 -1.54 -21.01 16.49
CA TYR A 790 -2.22 -20.82 17.75
C TYR A 790 -2.58 -22.16 18.39
N MET A 791 -3.01 -22.13 19.66
CA MET A 791 -3.51 -23.30 20.37
C MET A 791 -4.94 -23.06 20.84
N VAL A 792 -5.78 -24.06 20.64
CA VAL A 792 -7.16 -24.09 21.16
C VAL A 792 -7.53 -25.52 21.53
N ASP A 793 -8.23 -25.70 22.66
CA ASP A 793 -8.60 -27.01 23.20
C ASP A 793 -7.39 -27.97 23.37
N GLY A 794 -6.20 -27.41 23.71
CA GLY A 794 -4.96 -28.18 23.89
C GLY A 794 -4.32 -28.69 22.58
N LYS A 795 -4.80 -28.22 21.42
CA LYS A 795 -4.32 -28.60 20.09
C LYS A 795 -3.75 -27.39 19.35
N GLN A 796 -2.53 -27.54 18.82
CA GLN A 796 -1.90 -26.49 18.01
C GLN A 796 -2.37 -26.57 16.57
N PHE A 797 -2.67 -25.40 15.99
CA PHE A 797 -3.06 -25.21 14.60
C PHE A 797 -2.08 -24.29 13.88
N ILE A 798 -1.96 -24.48 12.57
CA ILE A 798 -1.35 -23.56 11.61
C ILE A 798 -2.44 -23.22 10.61
N VAL A 799 -2.77 -21.95 10.45
CA VAL A 799 -3.81 -21.49 9.53
C VAL A 799 -3.24 -20.54 8.49
N ILE A 800 -3.73 -20.63 7.25
CA ILE A 800 -3.35 -19.76 6.15
C ILE A 800 -4.57 -19.42 5.28
N ALA A 801 -4.62 -18.19 4.79
CA ALA A 801 -5.51 -17.77 3.72
C ALA A 801 -4.95 -18.22 2.36
N THR A 802 -5.82 -18.77 1.52
CA THR A 802 -5.49 -19.14 0.14
C THR A 802 -6.45 -18.45 -0.82
N ASN A 803 -5.94 -17.93 -1.92
CA ASN A 803 -6.72 -17.15 -2.88
C ASN A 803 -6.38 -17.51 -4.33
N GLY A 804 -6.90 -16.76 -5.27
CA GLY A 804 -6.42 -16.87 -6.64
C GLY A 804 -4.99 -16.32 -6.74
N SER A 805 -4.17 -16.95 -7.56
CA SER A 805 -2.90 -16.41 -8.00
C SER A 805 -3.09 -15.02 -8.62
N ARG A 806 -2.09 -14.17 -8.51
CA ARG A 806 -1.98 -12.96 -9.34
C ARG A 806 -1.96 -13.32 -10.82
N ASP A 807 -1.50 -14.51 -11.15
CA ASP A 807 -1.66 -15.10 -12.48
C ASP A 807 -3.12 -15.53 -12.72
N GLN A 808 -3.85 -14.74 -13.52
CA GLN A 808 -5.25 -15.01 -13.89
C GLN A 808 -5.45 -16.35 -14.64
N ARG A 809 -4.38 -17.01 -15.09
CA ARG A 809 -4.42 -18.35 -15.68
C ARG A 809 -4.74 -19.43 -14.63
N SER A 810 -4.53 -19.14 -13.34
CA SER A 810 -4.85 -20.05 -12.26
C SER A 810 -6.30 -19.88 -11.76
N SER A 811 -6.84 -20.92 -11.13
CA SER A 811 -8.17 -20.86 -10.52
C SER A 811 -8.20 -19.84 -9.36
N GLN A 812 -9.29 -19.09 -9.30
CA GLN A 812 -9.56 -18.07 -8.29
C GLN A 812 -10.49 -18.62 -7.20
N GLY A 813 -10.22 -18.28 -5.93
CA GLY A 813 -11.06 -18.66 -4.80
C GLY A 813 -10.69 -17.86 -3.56
N GLY A 814 -11.28 -18.20 -2.42
CA GLY A 814 -11.01 -17.58 -1.14
C GLY A 814 -11.26 -18.60 -0.03
N VAL A 815 -10.21 -19.35 0.38
CA VAL A 815 -10.34 -20.46 1.35
C VAL A 815 -9.27 -20.32 2.45
N TYR A 816 -9.70 -20.41 3.70
CA TYR A 816 -8.82 -20.59 4.83
C TYR A 816 -8.59 -22.08 5.09
N VAL A 817 -7.36 -22.48 5.29
CA VAL A 817 -6.97 -23.86 5.55
C VAL A 817 -6.19 -23.92 6.86
N ALA A 818 -6.65 -24.72 7.79
CA ALA A 818 -5.93 -24.99 9.04
C ALA A 818 -5.40 -26.42 9.08
N PHE A 819 -4.19 -26.56 9.55
CA PHE A 819 -3.49 -27.82 9.74
C PHE A 819 -3.25 -28.08 11.22
N SER A 820 -3.28 -29.34 11.63
CA SER A 820 -2.93 -29.79 12.98
C SER A 820 -2.39 -31.22 12.96
N LEU A 821 -1.84 -31.65 14.06
CA LEU A 821 -1.56 -33.07 14.30
C LEU A 821 -2.89 -33.84 14.44
N PRO A 822 -2.91 -35.14 14.11
CA PRO A 822 -4.11 -35.98 14.24
C PRO A 822 -4.73 -35.98 15.61
#